data_2a248b1ea5142ce0a13a536eec177923
#
_entry.id   2a248b1ea5142ce0a13a536eec177923
#
_cell.length_a   1.000
_cell.length_b   1.000
_cell.length_c   1.000
_cell.angle_alpha   90.00
_cell.angle_beta   90.00
_cell.angle_gamma   90.00
#
_symmetry.space_group_name_H-M   'P 1'
#
loop_
_entity.id
_entity.type
_entity.pdbx_description
1 polymer ?
#
loop_
_entity_poly.entity_id
_entity_poly.type
_entity_poly.pdbx_seq_one_letter_code
_entity_poly.pdbx_strand_id
1 'polypeptide(L)'
;MKNNKKLITILAIVIIVISVGVFYFVFGKEDTKTTLTIAEKKWIESNKNDIIDFSILNNTAILNYNGGGLFFDFLQDLEETTNLSFNKVPYNYEDEVTSEYALKVVPKVEKDQILVYEDNYAIFSNLEIKYNRIEDITDLQIGVLEDNIEDVSIYLDGADVSFKSYASLNDLIKALSKEQINSIIIPKLLYLSEVASENKLNIVYNVTEMQDNYVVTLGNKSTLNTILKKYFDKWKSENYTTTYNKYLSDMYFDVYGIDEKEQVTFRSKRYNYGYVENTPYDMEYDGEYAGYNHLFLSSFAEMANIEVDYKKYNSSTNLLKAFNDNKVDFFFNSFEDNAYDVDYQETVSIFDERVAVISNKKTDIVINSINSLKEQEVAVLKGSKIAIALDKKNIKTVLYDNLDKLLKTKQNIIAIDYDSYSYYANTVLANYRLEYISNLNTDYNYVIRGVNSNDTFTDFFNFYLGFVSDKKLINDAYYMYVKNGSTAEIFNSLLKAVVILAIVVIVLTILIKIIKNIKKNKNELSKEDKLKYVDMLTSLKNRNYLNDNIEAWDENEIYPQAIIIVDLNNIAYVNDNYGHQEGDNVIKEAANILIKNQMPNSDIIRTNGNEFLIYLLQYDEKQVISYTKKLLKEFKDLSHGFGAAIGYSVITDAIKTVDDAINEATIAMRNNKDEQ
;
A
#
# COMPACT_ATOMS: atom_id res chain seq x y z
N MET A 1 56.28 -3.36 -22.22
CA MET A 1 54.91 -3.17 -22.75
C MET A 1 54.02 -4.44 -22.77
N LYS A 2 54.56 -5.65 -22.92
CA LYS A 2 53.77 -6.89 -22.95
C LYS A 2 53.08 -7.25 -21.61
N ASN A 3 53.68 -6.88 -20.46
CA ASN A 3 53.12 -7.15 -19.13
C ASN A 3 51.92 -6.27 -18.76
N ASN A 4 51.82 -5.05 -19.27
CA ASN A 4 50.73 -4.15 -18.97
C ASN A 4 49.42 -4.53 -19.70
N LYS A 5 49.54 -5.12 -20.93
CA LYS A 5 48.32 -5.61 -21.64
C LYS A 5 47.69 -6.79 -20.91
N LYS A 6 48.48 -7.75 -20.38
CA LYS A 6 47.96 -8.86 -19.58
C LYS A 6 47.30 -8.37 -18.28
N LEU A 7 47.88 -7.35 -17.64
CA LEU A 7 47.32 -6.75 -16.43
C LEU A 7 45.99 -6.05 -16.71
N ILE A 8 45.88 -5.32 -17.82
CA ILE A 8 44.63 -4.66 -18.24
C ILE A 8 43.55 -5.67 -18.61
N THR A 9 43.89 -6.78 -19.28
CA THR A 9 42.97 -7.84 -19.64
C THR A 9 42.45 -8.55 -18.38
N ILE A 10 43.30 -8.83 -17.40
CA ILE A 10 42.91 -9.41 -16.12
C ILE A 10 42.00 -8.45 -15.32
N LEU A 11 42.33 -7.15 -15.34
CA LEU A 11 41.50 -6.12 -14.70
C LEU A 11 40.11 -6.02 -15.34
N ALA A 12 40.02 -6.07 -16.67
CA ALA A 12 38.78 -6.05 -17.42
C ALA A 12 37.89 -7.29 -17.11
N ILE A 13 38.50 -8.48 -17.04
CA ILE A 13 37.80 -9.73 -16.67
C ILE A 13 37.30 -9.67 -15.22
N VAL A 14 38.11 -9.13 -14.30
CA VAL A 14 37.71 -8.96 -12.89
C VAL A 14 36.55 -7.96 -12.76
N ILE A 15 36.57 -6.86 -13.54
CA ILE A 15 35.45 -5.89 -13.56
C ILE A 15 34.19 -6.53 -14.12
N ILE A 16 34.27 -7.33 -15.18
CA ILE A 16 33.11 -8.05 -15.74
C ILE A 16 32.57 -9.06 -14.73
N VAL A 17 33.44 -9.84 -14.07
CA VAL A 17 33.00 -10.82 -13.05
C VAL A 17 32.35 -10.14 -11.84
N ILE A 18 32.90 -9.00 -11.41
CA ILE A 18 32.31 -8.20 -10.31
C ILE A 18 30.98 -7.58 -10.76
N SER A 19 30.90 -7.06 -11.98
CA SER A 19 29.65 -6.48 -12.52
C SER A 19 28.55 -7.55 -12.65
N VAL A 20 28.89 -8.75 -13.12
CA VAL A 20 27.99 -9.91 -13.16
C VAL A 20 27.62 -10.38 -11.75
N GLY A 21 28.58 -10.39 -10.82
CA GLY A 21 28.31 -10.72 -9.41
C GLY A 21 27.42 -9.71 -8.71
N VAL A 22 27.62 -8.41 -8.95
CA VAL A 22 26.76 -7.33 -8.44
C VAL A 22 25.38 -7.37 -9.10
N PHE A 23 25.31 -7.64 -10.41
CA PHE A 23 24.05 -7.84 -11.10
C PHE A 23 23.27 -9.04 -10.52
N TYR A 24 23.95 -10.16 -10.27
CA TYR A 24 23.32 -11.33 -9.61
C TYR A 24 22.94 -11.07 -8.15
N PHE A 25 23.71 -10.25 -7.44
CA PHE A 25 23.42 -9.85 -6.06
C PHE A 25 22.26 -8.86 -5.93
N VAL A 26 22.11 -7.96 -6.92
CA VAL A 26 21.07 -6.90 -6.92
C VAL A 26 19.79 -7.38 -7.62
N PHE A 27 19.90 -8.25 -8.63
CA PHE A 27 18.77 -8.70 -9.47
C PHE A 27 18.58 -10.23 -9.46
N GLY A 28 19.48 -10.98 -8.84
CA GLY A 28 19.28 -12.41 -8.59
C GLY A 28 18.09 -12.53 -7.63
N LYS A 29 16.97 -13.11 -8.09
CA LYS A 29 15.98 -13.63 -7.14
C LYS A 29 16.76 -14.46 -6.13
N GLU A 30 16.69 -14.14 -4.85
CA GLU A 30 17.06 -15.07 -3.81
C GLU A 30 16.23 -16.33 -4.05
N ASP A 31 16.87 -17.39 -4.48
CA ASP A 31 16.31 -18.74 -4.38
C ASP A 31 16.11 -18.97 -2.87
N THR A 32 14.94 -18.68 -2.38
CA THR A 32 14.54 -18.90 -0.99
C THR A 32 14.38 -20.41 -0.78
N LYS A 33 15.49 -21.14 -0.92
CA LYS A 33 15.51 -22.55 -0.52
C LYS A 33 15.19 -22.58 0.96
N THR A 34 14.04 -23.14 1.29
CA THR A 34 13.66 -23.38 2.68
C THR A 34 14.75 -24.23 3.33
N THR A 35 15.65 -23.59 4.06
CA THR A 35 16.76 -24.29 4.70
C THR A 35 16.27 -24.91 5.99
N LEU A 36 15.75 -26.15 5.87
CA LEU A 36 15.43 -26.97 7.04
C LEU A 36 16.70 -27.40 7.74
N THR A 37 16.71 -27.24 9.04
CA THR A 37 17.76 -27.80 9.91
C THR A 37 17.73 -29.33 9.90
N ILE A 38 18.82 -29.97 10.33
CA ILE A 38 18.88 -31.42 10.46
C ILE A 38 17.81 -31.93 11.44
N ALA A 39 17.52 -31.17 12.50
CA ALA A 39 16.50 -31.53 13.49
C ALA A 39 15.09 -31.51 12.86
N GLU A 40 14.76 -30.49 12.07
CA GLU A 40 13.47 -30.36 11.36
C GLU A 40 13.29 -31.50 10.34
N LYS A 41 14.32 -31.83 9.56
CA LYS A 41 14.27 -32.94 8.60
C LYS A 41 14.05 -34.29 9.32
N LYS A 42 14.74 -34.54 10.46
CA LYS A 42 14.51 -35.73 11.25
C LYS A 42 13.11 -35.79 11.85
N TRP A 43 12.60 -34.64 12.29
CA TRP A 43 11.25 -34.56 12.83
C TRP A 43 10.20 -34.91 11.75
N ILE A 44 10.33 -34.36 10.54
CA ILE A 44 9.46 -34.70 9.40
C ILE A 44 9.48 -36.19 9.14
N GLU A 45 10.66 -36.77 9.01
CA GLU A 45 10.83 -38.22 8.73
C GLU A 45 10.21 -39.10 9.82
N SER A 46 10.27 -38.66 11.08
CA SER A 46 9.71 -39.42 12.22
C SER A 46 8.19 -39.28 12.34
N ASN A 47 7.58 -38.22 11.78
CA ASN A 47 6.15 -37.93 11.92
C ASN A 47 5.37 -38.02 10.58
N LYS A 48 5.98 -38.53 9.51
CA LYS A 48 5.33 -38.61 8.18
C LYS A 48 4.11 -39.55 8.14
N ASN A 49 3.92 -40.39 9.11
CA ASN A 49 2.75 -41.28 9.23
C ASN A 49 1.70 -40.73 10.21
N ASP A 50 1.97 -39.62 10.90
CA ASP A 50 1.03 -39.00 11.81
C ASP A 50 0.09 -38.11 11.05
N ILE A 51 -1.19 -38.15 11.39
CA ILE A 51 -2.20 -37.24 10.85
C ILE A 51 -2.29 -36.04 11.80
N ILE A 52 -2.11 -34.84 11.29
CA ILE A 52 -2.21 -33.58 12.03
C ILE A 52 -3.56 -32.95 11.74
N ASP A 53 -4.40 -32.81 12.78
CA ASP A 53 -5.69 -32.14 12.64
C ASP A 53 -5.50 -30.62 12.51
N PHE A 54 -6.11 -30.05 11.48
CA PHE A 54 -6.09 -28.63 11.20
C PHE A 54 -7.50 -28.10 11.01
N SER A 55 -7.98 -27.29 11.94
CA SER A 55 -9.31 -26.67 11.82
C SER A 55 -9.24 -25.51 10.82
N ILE A 56 -10.16 -25.49 9.86
CA ILE A 56 -10.20 -24.46 8.81
C ILE A 56 -11.57 -23.80 8.82
N LEU A 57 -11.58 -22.48 9.02
CA LEU A 57 -12.80 -21.68 9.01
C LEU A 57 -13.48 -21.73 7.64
N ASN A 58 -14.78 -22.05 7.65
CA ASN A 58 -15.63 -22.11 6.45
C ASN A 58 -16.00 -20.72 5.92
N ASN A 59 -16.42 -20.66 4.67
CA ASN A 59 -17.00 -19.49 4.00
C ASN A 59 -16.10 -18.23 4.07
N THR A 60 -14.80 -18.44 3.96
CA THR A 60 -13.82 -17.36 3.95
C THR A 60 -13.34 -17.09 2.52
N ALA A 61 -14.24 -16.62 1.67
CA ALA A 61 -14.06 -16.24 0.25
C ALA A 61 -12.87 -16.93 -0.48
N ILE A 62 -11.64 -16.46 -0.28
CA ILE A 62 -10.45 -16.97 -0.98
C ILE A 62 -9.65 -18.01 -0.17
N LEU A 63 -9.87 -18.11 1.15
CA LEU A 63 -9.06 -18.97 2.02
C LEU A 63 -9.63 -20.38 2.15
N ASN A 64 -10.95 -20.48 2.28
CA ASN A 64 -11.71 -21.72 2.29
C ASN A 64 -13.09 -21.47 1.70
N TYR A 65 -13.23 -21.66 0.42
CA TYR A 65 -14.48 -21.52 -0.32
C TYR A 65 -14.80 -22.80 -1.07
N ASN A 66 -15.97 -23.40 -0.80
CA ASN A 66 -16.42 -24.66 -1.42
C ASN A 66 -15.41 -25.83 -1.30
N GLY A 67 -14.66 -25.89 -0.18
CA GLY A 67 -13.68 -26.96 0.09
C GLY A 67 -12.36 -26.83 -0.65
N GLY A 68 -12.09 -25.68 -1.27
CA GLY A 68 -10.82 -25.27 -1.84
C GLY A 68 -10.39 -23.92 -1.30
N GLY A 69 -9.27 -23.39 -1.75
CA GLY A 69 -8.82 -22.06 -1.38
C GLY A 69 -7.32 -21.97 -1.15
N LEU A 70 -6.86 -20.74 -1.01
CA LEU A 70 -5.45 -20.39 -0.83
C LEU A 70 -4.78 -21.20 0.29
N PHE A 71 -5.49 -21.38 1.41
CA PHE A 71 -4.93 -22.10 2.54
C PHE A 71 -4.88 -23.62 2.32
N PHE A 72 -5.82 -24.17 1.55
CA PHE A 72 -5.79 -25.56 1.13
C PHE A 72 -4.61 -25.83 0.18
N ASP A 73 -4.37 -24.94 -0.79
CA ASP A 73 -3.24 -25.07 -1.72
C ASP A 73 -1.90 -25.00 -0.98
N PHE A 74 -1.79 -24.12 0.03
CA PHE A 74 -0.62 -24.09 0.91
C PHE A 74 -0.40 -25.41 1.66
N LEU A 75 -1.46 -25.96 2.28
CA LEU A 75 -1.35 -27.25 3.00
C LEU A 75 -1.02 -28.40 2.05
N GLN A 76 -1.60 -28.40 0.85
CA GLN A 76 -1.31 -29.41 -0.15
C GLN A 76 0.17 -29.36 -0.60
N ASP A 77 0.69 -28.16 -0.92
CA ASP A 77 2.10 -27.99 -1.27
C ASP A 77 3.04 -28.45 -0.16
N LEU A 78 2.66 -28.18 1.09
CA LEU A 78 3.39 -28.65 2.27
C LEU A 78 3.34 -30.18 2.40
N GLU A 79 2.18 -30.82 2.18
CA GLU A 79 2.02 -32.28 2.14
C GLU A 79 2.91 -32.91 1.07
N GLU A 80 2.88 -32.39 -0.16
CA GLU A 80 3.66 -32.89 -1.29
C GLU A 80 5.17 -32.74 -1.06
N THR A 81 5.59 -31.63 -0.43
CA THR A 81 7.02 -31.34 -0.21
C THR A 81 7.59 -32.08 0.99
N THR A 82 6.78 -32.34 2.04
CA THR A 82 7.26 -32.91 3.30
C THR A 82 6.82 -34.34 3.54
N ASN A 83 5.83 -34.84 2.81
CA ASN A 83 5.10 -36.09 3.08
C ASN A 83 4.46 -36.13 4.49
N LEU A 84 4.18 -34.98 5.09
CA LEU A 84 3.29 -34.88 6.24
C LEU A 84 1.84 -35.00 5.77
N SER A 85 0.93 -35.35 6.66
CA SER A 85 -0.51 -35.49 6.35
C SER A 85 -1.32 -34.59 7.27
N PHE A 86 -2.21 -33.78 6.68
CA PHE A 86 -3.10 -32.88 7.39
C PHE A 86 -4.55 -33.30 7.21
N ASN A 87 -5.26 -33.53 8.31
CA ASN A 87 -6.71 -33.71 8.31
C ASN A 87 -7.35 -32.33 8.42
N LYS A 88 -7.98 -31.88 7.33
CA LYS A 88 -8.61 -30.57 7.20
C LYS A 88 -10.02 -30.65 7.77
N VAL A 89 -10.23 -30.14 8.98
CA VAL A 89 -11.51 -30.15 9.72
C VAL A 89 -12.21 -28.81 9.53
N PRO A 90 -13.28 -28.72 8.73
CA PRO A 90 -14.01 -27.48 8.54
C PRO A 90 -14.82 -27.13 9.81
N TYR A 91 -14.90 -25.84 10.13
CA TYR A 91 -15.73 -25.31 11.21
C TYR A 91 -16.34 -23.95 10.82
N ASN A 92 -17.47 -23.57 11.42
CA ASN A 92 -18.08 -22.26 11.18
C ASN A 92 -17.65 -21.26 12.24
N TYR A 93 -17.83 -19.98 11.97
CA TYR A 93 -17.35 -18.89 12.84
C TYR A 93 -17.85 -18.99 14.28
N GLU A 94 -19.07 -19.51 14.49
CA GLU A 94 -19.68 -19.69 15.82
C GLU A 94 -19.28 -21.02 16.51
N ASP A 95 -18.59 -21.91 15.79
CA ASP A 95 -18.22 -23.22 16.32
C ASP A 95 -16.97 -23.15 17.22
N GLU A 96 -16.90 -24.02 18.22
CA GLU A 96 -15.72 -24.15 19.07
C GLU A 96 -14.61 -24.89 18.32
N VAL A 97 -13.44 -24.27 18.24
CA VAL A 97 -12.24 -24.87 17.59
C VAL A 97 -11.61 -25.90 18.52
N THR A 98 -11.58 -27.16 18.09
CA THR A 98 -11.06 -28.28 18.88
C THR A 98 -9.61 -28.64 18.57
N SER A 99 -9.09 -28.28 17.39
CA SER A 99 -7.72 -28.61 16.96
C SER A 99 -6.73 -27.62 17.51
N GLU A 100 -5.50 -28.10 17.85
CA GLU A 100 -4.39 -27.24 18.26
C GLU A 100 -3.95 -26.27 17.15
N TYR A 101 -4.09 -26.70 15.89
CA TYR A 101 -3.77 -25.92 14.70
C TYR A 101 -5.08 -25.47 14.05
N ALA A 102 -5.22 -24.18 13.81
CA ALA A 102 -6.44 -23.65 13.20
C ALA A 102 -6.17 -22.38 12.38
N LEU A 103 -6.83 -22.30 11.23
CA LEU A 103 -7.00 -21.04 10.51
C LEU A 103 -8.23 -20.35 11.07
N LYS A 104 -8.07 -19.19 11.69
CA LYS A 104 -9.17 -18.42 12.31
C LYS A 104 -8.98 -16.91 12.12
N VAL A 105 -10.07 -16.18 12.37
CA VAL A 105 -10.07 -14.71 12.38
C VAL A 105 -9.83 -14.21 13.79
N VAL A 106 -8.97 -13.21 13.91
CA VAL A 106 -8.66 -12.54 15.18
C VAL A 106 -8.52 -11.02 14.96
N PRO A 107 -8.94 -10.17 15.91
CA PRO A 107 -8.76 -8.73 15.77
C PRO A 107 -7.28 -8.30 15.88
N LYS A 108 -6.45 -9.12 16.54
CA LYS A 108 -5.03 -8.83 16.79
C LYS A 108 -4.18 -10.09 16.68
N VAL A 109 -3.10 -10.00 15.92
CA VAL A 109 -2.13 -11.11 15.78
C VAL A 109 -1.25 -11.25 17.02
N GLU A 110 -1.16 -12.46 17.54
CA GLU A 110 -0.29 -12.82 18.66
C GLU A 110 1.05 -13.38 18.18
N LYS A 111 2.04 -13.47 19.09
CA LYS A 111 3.41 -13.84 18.75
C LYS A 111 3.54 -15.28 18.21
N ASP A 112 2.69 -16.18 18.65
CA ASP A 112 2.65 -17.59 18.30
C ASP A 112 1.66 -17.93 17.18
N GLN A 113 1.33 -16.95 16.35
CA GLN A 113 0.46 -17.10 15.19
C GLN A 113 1.23 -16.80 13.89
N ILE A 114 0.72 -17.32 12.78
CA ILE A 114 1.17 -16.98 11.43
C ILE A 114 0.07 -16.13 10.79
N LEU A 115 0.41 -14.90 10.41
CA LEU A 115 -0.52 -14.03 9.68
C LEU A 115 -0.64 -14.48 8.22
N VAL A 116 -1.82 -14.93 7.85
CA VAL A 116 -2.15 -15.36 6.48
C VAL A 116 -2.64 -14.19 5.65
N TYR A 117 -3.63 -13.45 6.15
CA TYR A 117 -4.27 -12.33 5.44
C TYR A 117 -4.77 -11.28 6.43
N GLU A 118 -4.71 -10.01 6.02
CA GLU A 118 -5.30 -8.87 6.73
C GLU A 118 -6.54 -8.43 5.96
N ASP A 119 -7.72 -8.62 6.56
CA ASP A 119 -9.01 -8.28 5.95
C ASP A 119 -9.48 -6.91 6.41
N ASN A 120 -9.40 -5.94 5.52
CA ASN A 120 -9.86 -4.59 5.81
C ASN A 120 -11.39 -4.52 5.74
N TYR A 121 -11.96 -3.63 6.53
CA TYR A 121 -13.37 -3.32 6.45
C TYR A 121 -13.66 -2.42 5.24
N ALA A 122 -14.87 -2.57 4.69
CA ALA A 122 -15.37 -1.69 3.64
C ALA A 122 -16.84 -1.36 3.87
N ILE A 123 -17.25 -0.21 3.35
CA ILE A 123 -18.64 0.17 3.23
C ILE A 123 -19.15 -0.37 1.89
N PHE A 124 -20.16 -1.24 1.97
CA PHE A 124 -20.89 -1.77 0.83
C PHE A 124 -22.21 -1.05 0.67
N SER A 125 -22.59 -0.71 -0.56
CA SER A 125 -23.87 -0.08 -0.88
C SER A 125 -24.34 -0.50 -2.27
N ASN A 126 -25.62 -0.35 -2.56
CA ASN A 126 -26.19 -0.48 -3.90
C ASN A 126 -26.03 0.80 -4.74
N LEU A 127 -25.39 1.82 -4.20
CA LEU A 127 -25.08 3.06 -4.92
C LEU A 127 -23.87 2.84 -5.84
N GLU A 128 -23.92 3.38 -7.04
CA GLU A 128 -22.81 3.39 -7.99
C GLU A 128 -21.88 4.60 -7.73
N ILE A 129 -21.47 4.75 -6.46
CA ILE A 129 -20.60 5.84 -5.99
C ILE A 129 -19.39 5.21 -5.32
N LYS A 130 -18.23 5.85 -5.45
CA LYS A 130 -17.04 5.56 -4.66
C LYS A 130 -16.53 6.83 -4.02
N TYR A 131 -16.24 6.75 -2.73
CA TYR A 131 -15.65 7.85 -1.97
C TYR A 131 -14.15 7.61 -1.80
N ASN A 132 -13.35 8.63 -2.05
CA ASN A 132 -11.90 8.57 -1.89
C ASN A 132 -11.44 9.13 -0.55
N ARG A 133 -12.24 9.99 0.07
CA ARG A 133 -11.95 10.59 1.38
C ARG A 133 -13.16 10.46 2.30
N ILE A 134 -12.86 10.34 3.58
CA ILE A 134 -13.89 10.17 4.62
C ILE A 134 -14.83 11.38 4.69
N GLU A 135 -14.32 12.57 4.45
CA GLU A 135 -15.11 13.82 4.51
C GLU A 135 -16.11 13.96 3.36
N ASP A 136 -15.94 13.20 2.30
CA ASP A 136 -16.82 13.23 1.13
C ASP A 136 -18.00 12.27 1.30
N ILE A 137 -17.95 11.38 2.32
CA ILE A 137 -19.02 10.42 2.59
C ILE A 137 -20.23 11.17 3.19
N THR A 138 -21.34 11.16 2.46
CA THR A 138 -22.59 11.83 2.84
C THR A 138 -23.78 10.92 2.58
N ASP A 139 -24.88 11.18 3.32
CA ASP A 139 -26.20 10.56 3.11
C ASP A 139 -26.24 9.02 3.25
N LEU A 140 -25.22 8.42 3.89
CA LEU A 140 -25.24 6.98 4.16
C LEU A 140 -25.90 6.66 5.51
N GLN A 141 -26.81 5.69 5.47
CA GLN A 141 -27.36 5.01 6.64
C GLN A 141 -26.70 3.65 6.74
N ILE A 142 -25.66 3.58 7.57
CA ILE A 142 -24.77 2.42 7.63
C ILE A 142 -25.25 1.42 8.69
N GLY A 143 -25.54 0.21 8.27
CA GLY A 143 -25.74 -0.91 9.17
C GLY A 143 -24.41 -1.45 9.67
N VAL A 144 -24.33 -1.72 10.99
CA VAL A 144 -23.11 -2.16 11.67
C VAL A 144 -23.45 -3.34 12.57
N LEU A 145 -22.58 -4.34 12.68
CA LEU A 145 -22.72 -5.39 13.70
C LEU A 145 -22.46 -4.78 15.09
N GLU A 146 -23.26 -5.20 16.10
CA GLU A 146 -23.23 -4.62 17.46
C GLU A 146 -21.81 -4.54 18.04
N ASP A 147 -21.02 -5.60 17.87
CA ASP A 147 -19.65 -5.69 18.39
C ASP A 147 -18.69 -4.68 17.75
N ASN A 148 -19.01 -4.14 16.57
CA ASN A 148 -18.14 -3.27 15.81
C ASN A 148 -18.51 -1.79 15.87
N ILE A 149 -19.62 -1.43 16.53
CA ILE A 149 -20.18 -0.06 16.48
C ILE A 149 -19.22 1.00 17.04
N GLU A 150 -18.50 0.68 18.12
CA GLU A 150 -17.55 1.61 18.73
C GLU A 150 -16.35 1.88 17.80
N ASP A 151 -15.76 0.82 17.24
CA ASP A 151 -14.63 0.92 16.34
C ASP A 151 -15.01 1.66 15.05
N VAL A 152 -16.16 1.31 14.45
CA VAL A 152 -16.70 1.98 13.26
C VAL A 152 -16.90 3.48 13.50
N SER A 153 -17.48 3.86 14.63
CA SER A 153 -17.72 5.27 14.96
C SER A 153 -16.43 6.07 15.10
N ILE A 154 -15.34 5.43 15.54
CA ILE A 154 -14.02 6.05 15.65
C ILE A 154 -13.36 6.21 14.28
N TYR A 155 -13.41 5.16 13.45
CA TYR A 155 -12.74 5.17 12.15
C TYR A 155 -13.47 5.99 11.08
N LEU A 156 -14.78 6.21 11.25
CA LEU A 156 -15.59 7.08 10.37
C LEU A 156 -15.87 8.46 10.99
N ASP A 157 -15.09 8.86 12.00
CA ASP A 157 -15.17 10.22 12.54
C ASP A 157 -14.78 11.25 11.47
N GLY A 158 -15.70 12.16 11.16
CA GLY A 158 -15.58 13.14 10.08
C GLY A 158 -16.47 12.87 8.86
N ALA A 159 -17.11 11.70 8.75
CA ALA A 159 -18.13 11.41 7.74
C ALA A 159 -19.50 11.91 8.20
N ASP A 160 -20.35 12.40 7.27
CA ASP A 160 -21.75 12.74 7.54
C ASP A 160 -22.66 11.51 7.32
N VAL A 161 -22.64 10.60 8.30
CA VAL A 161 -23.33 9.32 8.24
C VAL A 161 -24.13 9.02 9.50
N SER A 162 -25.14 8.15 9.38
CA SER A 162 -25.88 7.60 10.51
C SER A 162 -25.65 6.09 10.64
N PHE A 163 -25.56 5.59 11.87
CA PHE A 163 -25.34 4.17 12.15
C PHE A 163 -26.58 3.52 12.73
N LYS A 164 -26.84 2.27 12.33
CA LYS A 164 -27.78 1.36 12.99
C LYS A 164 -27.08 0.04 13.32
N SER A 165 -27.13 -0.39 14.57
CA SER A 165 -26.56 -1.66 15.00
C SER A 165 -27.50 -2.82 14.78
N TYR A 166 -26.94 -4.00 14.48
CA TYR A 166 -27.66 -5.25 14.27
C TYR A 166 -26.92 -6.38 14.97
N ALA A 167 -27.70 -7.28 15.60
CA ALA A 167 -27.16 -8.39 16.37
C ALA A 167 -26.55 -9.51 15.49
N SER A 168 -26.97 -9.60 14.23
CA SER A 168 -26.47 -10.61 13.29
C SER A 168 -26.32 -10.10 11.87
N LEU A 169 -25.45 -10.76 11.07
CA LEU A 169 -25.32 -10.49 9.64
C LEU A 169 -26.65 -10.66 8.90
N ASN A 170 -27.45 -11.69 9.25
CA ASN A 170 -28.75 -11.94 8.62
C ASN A 170 -29.73 -10.78 8.84
N ASP A 171 -29.74 -10.16 10.03
CA ASP A 171 -30.59 -9.02 10.30
C ASP A 171 -30.14 -7.78 9.57
N LEU A 172 -28.83 -7.60 9.45
CA LEU A 172 -28.19 -6.52 8.71
C LEU A 172 -28.52 -6.61 7.20
N ILE A 173 -28.38 -7.80 6.59
CA ILE A 173 -28.74 -8.03 5.18
C ILE A 173 -30.24 -7.84 4.96
N LYS A 174 -31.14 -8.34 5.87
CA LYS A 174 -32.57 -8.10 5.78
C LYS A 174 -32.92 -6.61 5.87
N ALA A 175 -32.22 -5.85 6.70
CA ALA A 175 -32.47 -4.41 6.81
C ALA A 175 -32.08 -3.68 5.53
N LEU A 176 -30.99 -4.08 4.89
CA LEU A 176 -30.56 -3.56 3.59
C LEU A 176 -31.59 -3.92 2.50
N SER A 177 -32.01 -5.18 2.40
CA SER A 177 -33.02 -5.63 1.42
C SER A 177 -34.38 -4.97 1.59
N LYS A 178 -34.70 -4.49 2.80
CA LYS A 178 -35.93 -3.73 3.10
C LYS A 178 -35.75 -2.20 2.99
N GLU A 179 -34.63 -1.74 2.49
CA GLU A 179 -34.30 -0.31 2.37
C GLU A 179 -34.38 0.46 3.71
N GLN A 180 -34.16 -0.23 4.83
CA GLN A 180 -34.12 0.39 6.17
C GLN A 180 -32.76 1.05 6.43
N ILE A 181 -31.76 0.64 5.68
CA ILE A 181 -30.40 1.18 5.53
C ILE A 181 -30.05 1.11 4.07
N ASN A 182 -29.12 1.96 3.61
CA ASN A 182 -28.65 1.97 2.22
C ASN A 182 -27.23 1.45 2.08
N SER A 183 -26.56 1.14 3.18
CA SER A 183 -25.18 0.67 3.20
C SER A 183 -24.89 -0.17 4.43
N ILE A 184 -23.84 -0.98 4.35
CA ILE A 184 -23.36 -1.82 5.46
C ILE A 184 -21.84 -1.70 5.54
N ILE A 185 -21.28 -1.86 6.74
CA ILE A 185 -19.83 -1.94 6.96
C ILE A 185 -19.46 -3.28 7.55
N ILE A 186 -18.61 -4.01 6.85
CA ILE A 186 -18.17 -5.38 7.19
C ILE A 186 -16.75 -5.62 6.71
N PRO A 187 -16.04 -6.66 7.23
CA PRO A 187 -14.82 -7.16 6.63
C PRO A 187 -15.05 -7.60 5.18
N LYS A 188 -14.11 -7.27 4.28
CA LYS A 188 -14.30 -7.51 2.84
C LYS A 188 -14.41 -8.98 2.46
N LEU A 189 -13.62 -9.86 3.10
CA LEU A 189 -13.60 -11.28 2.77
C LEU A 189 -14.57 -12.14 3.55
N LEU A 190 -14.71 -11.89 4.86
CA LEU A 190 -15.42 -12.79 5.76
C LEU A 190 -16.88 -13.05 5.34
N TYR A 191 -17.54 -12.03 4.81
CA TYR A 191 -18.96 -12.10 4.45
C TYR A 191 -19.24 -11.81 2.97
N LEU A 192 -18.18 -11.80 2.14
CA LEU A 192 -18.32 -11.36 0.75
C LEU A 192 -19.30 -12.22 -0.06
N SER A 193 -19.24 -13.54 0.10
CA SER A 193 -20.13 -14.45 -0.60
C SER A 193 -21.61 -14.26 -0.25
N GLU A 194 -21.91 -14.06 1.03
CA GLU A 194 -23.27 -13.87 1.52
C GLU A 194 -23.85 -12.52 1.06
N VAL A 195 -23.02 -11.48 1.11
CA VAL A 195 -23.46 -10.13 0.77
C VAL A 195 -23.59 -9.94 -0.74
N ALA A 196 -22.66 -10.47 -1.52
CA ALA A 196 -22.67 -10.34 -2.97
C ALA A 196 -23.76 -11.19 -3.64
N SER A 197 -24.13 -12.35 -3.07
CA SER A 197 -25.13 -13.25 -3.65
C SER A 197 -26.55 -12.70 -3.61
N GLU A 198 -26.88 -11.89 -2.58
CA GLU A 198 -28.27 -11.41 -2.37
C GLU A 198 -28.50 -10.00 -2.94
N ASN A 199 -27.45 -9.20 -3.07
CA ASN A 199 -27.56 -7.81 -3.51
C ASN A 199 -26.35 -7.45 -4.36
N LYS A 200 -26.57 -6.84 -5.52
CA LYS A 200 -25.49 -6.26 -6.33
C LYS A 200 -24.88 -5.06 -5.59
N LEU A 201 -24.04 -5.32 -4.60
CA LEU A 201 -23.42 -4.29 -3.79
C LEU A 201 -22.03 -3.94 -4.31
N ASN A 202 -21.75 -2.64 -4.32
CA ASN A 202 -20.43 -2.09 -4.64
C ASN A 202 -19.71 -1.68 -3.36
N ILE A 203 -18.40 -1.77 -3.35
CA ILE A 203 -17.58 -1.16 -2.30
C ILE A 203 -17.49 0.34 -2.59
N VAL A 204 -18.15 1.15 -1.74
CA VAL A 204 -18.18 2.60 -1.88
C VAL A 204 -17.08 3.30 -1.11
N TYR A 205 -16.53 2.66 -0.07
CA TYR A 205 -15.38 3.17 0.68
C TYR A 205 -14.61 2.05 1.38
N ASN A 206 -13.28 2.10 1.34
CA ASN A 206 -12.40 1.16 2.04
C ASN A 206 -11.91 1.78 3.36
N VAL A 207 -12.22 1.14 4.49
CA VAL A 207 -11.73 1.53 5.82
C VAL A 207 -10.45 0.76 6.11
N THR A 208 -9.33 1.25 5.56
CA THR A 208 -8.03 0.55 5.57
C THR A 208 -7.40 0.44 6.95
N GLU A 209 -7.80 1.29 7.87
CA GLU A 209 -7.31 1.32 9.26
C GLU A 209 -8.04 0.35 10.18
N MET A 210 -9.24 -0.13 9.78
CA MET A 210 -10.02 -1.14 10.50
C MET A 210 -9.84 -2.48 9.83
N GLN A 211 -9.33 -3.48 10.57
CA GLN A 211 -9.00 -4.79 9.99
C GLN A 211 -9.19 -5.94 10.96
N ASP A 212 -9.56 -7.08 10.40
CA ASP A 212 -9.47 -8.39 11.02
C ASP A 212 -8.31 -9.19 10.43
N ASN A 213 -7.77 -10.14 11.18
CA ASN A 213 -6.60 -10.89 10.77
C ASN A 213 -6.91 -12.38 10.67
N TYR A 214 -6.70 -12.97 9.51
CA TYR A 214 -6.71 -14.41 9.34
C TYR A 214 -5.36 -14.96 9.74
N VAL A 215 -5.36 -15.77 10.79
CA VAL A 215 -4.13 -16.33 11.37
C VAL A 215 -4.20 -17.84 11.50
N VAL A 216 -3.04 -18.47 11.37
CA VAL A 216 -2.84 -19.85 11.80
C VAL A 216 -2.41 -19.83 13.26
N THR A 217 -3.21 -20.39 14.14
CA THR A 217 -2.79 -20.70 15.51
C THR A 217 -1.87 -21.93 15.51
N LEU A 218 -0.84 -21.87 16.33
CA LEU A 218 0.18 -22.89 16.41
C LEU A 218 -0.02 -23.70 17.70
N GLY A 219 0.14 -25.02 17.59
CA GLY A 219 0.01 -25.96 18.71
C GLY A 219 1.30 -26.07 19.54
N ASN A 220 1.35 -27.10 20.37
CA ASN A 220 2.44 -27.34 21.32
C ASN A 220 3.71 -27.94 20.69
N LYS A 221 3.65 -28.39 19.42
CA LYS A 221 4.80 -29.02 18.71
C LYS A 221 5.72 -27.95 18.13
N SER A 222 6.67 -27.43 18.90
CA SER A 222 7.55 -26.30 18.52
C SER A 222 8.32 -26.52 17.20
N THR A 223 8.73 -27.75 16.89
CA THR A 223 9.43 -28.09 15.63
C THR A 223 8.48 -27.95 14.44
N LEU A 224 7.24 -28.46 14.53
CA LEU A 224 6.22 -28.29 13.49
C LEU A 224 5.88 -26.81 13.28
N ASN A 225 5.75 -26.04 14.37
CA ASN A 225 5.50 -24.61 14.31
C ASN A 225 6.57 -23.86 13.48
N THR A 226 7.84 -24.23 13.69
CA THR A 226 8.97 -23.66 12.92
C THR A 226 8.92 -24.07 11.45
N ILE A 227 8.58 -25.33 11.18
CA ILE A 227 8.42 -25.84 9.81
C ILE A 227 7.29 -25.09 9.11
N LEU A 228 6.10 -24.98 9.73
CA LEU A 228 4.94 -24.26 9.18
C LEU A 228 5.29 -22.82 8.83
N LYS A 229 5.93 -22.07 9.75
CA LYS A 229 6.37 -20.70 9.50
C LYS A 229 7.30 -20.59 8.29
N LYS A 230 8.35 -21.40 8.25
CA LYS A 230 9.33 -21.36 7.14
C LYS A 230 8.72 -21.71 5.79
N TYR A 231 7.86 -22.72 5.76
CA TYR A 231 7.20 -23.10 4.50
C TYR A 231 6.16 -22.08 4.08
N PHE A 232 5.40 -21.50 5.02
CA PHE A 232 4.44 -20.48 4.71
C PHE A 232 5.10 -19.20 4.15
N ASP A 233 6.19 -18.75 4.77
CA ASP A 233 6.92 -17.57 4.30
C ASP A 233 7.44 -17.76 2.87
N LYS A 234 7.99 -18.95 2.57
CA LYS A 234 8.43 -19.31 1.22
C LYS A 234 7.25 -19.35 0.26
N TRP A 235 6.22 -20.13 0.57
CA TRP A 235 5.04 -20.31 -0.27
C TRP A 235 4.34 -18.96 -0.54
N LYS A 236 4.27 -18.12 0.49
CA LYS A 236 3.72 -16.76 0.37
C LYS A 236 4.50 -15.92 -0.64
N SER A 237 5.81 -16.04 -0.68
CA SER A 237 6.63 -15.28 -1.63
C SER A 237 6.52 -15.78 -3.07
N GLU A 238 6.23 -17.06 -3.27
CA GLU A 238 6.24 -17.71 -4.60
C GLU A 238 4.83 -17.85 -5.21
N ASN A 239 3.82 -18.19 -4.41
CA ASN A 239 2.52 -18.64 -4.92
C ASN A 239 1.34 -17.77 -4.48
N TYR A 240 1.50 -16.95 -3.42
CA TYR A 240 0.38 -16.28 -2.77
C TYR A 240 -0.45 -15.41 -3.72
N THR A 241 0.18 -14.51 -4.47
CA THR A 241 -0.53 -13.56 -5.34
C THR A 241 -1.31 -14.29 -6.43
N THR A 242 -0.69 -15.25 -7.12
CA THR A 242 -1.35 -16.02 -8.18
C THR A 242 -2.52 -16.83 -7.65
N THR A 243 -2.35 -17.47 -6.49
CA THR A 243 -3.40 -18.26 -5.85
C THR A 243 -4.54 -17.37 -5.34
N TYR A 244 -4.19 -16.23 -4.72
CA TYR A 244 -5.16 -15.21 -4.29
C TYR A 244 -6.02 -14.72 -5.47
N ASN A 245 -5.39 -14.31 -6.55
CA ASN A 245 -6.06 -13.81 -7.75
C ASN A 245 -7.01 -14.87 -8.35
N LYS A 246 -6.56 -16.11 -8.43
CA LYS A 246 -7.38 -17.24 -8.90
C LYS A 246 -8.65 -17.39 -8.07
N TYR A 247 -8.51 -17.55 -6.75
CA TYR A 247 -9.67 -17.83 -5.90
C TYR A 247 -10.61 -16.63 -5.75
N LEU A 248 -10.10 -15.41 -5.77
CA LEU A 248 -10.94 -14.21 -5.80
C LEU A 248 -11.76 -14.13 -7.08
N SER A 249 -11.14 -14.44 -8.23
CA SER A 249 -11.80 -14.49 -9.51
C SER A 249 -12.85 -15.61 -9.56
N ASP A 250 -12.49 -16.81 -9.13
CA ASP A 250 -13.40 -17.97 -9.13
C ASP A 250 -14.61 -17.72 -8.21
N MET A 251 -14.39 -17.15 -7.02
CA MET A 251 -15.45 -16.74 -6.10
C MET A 251 -16.38 -15.70 -6.73
N TYR A 252 -15.80 -14.68 -7.39
CA TYR A 252 -16.60 -13.67 -8.07
C TYR A 252 -17.55 -14.29 -9.09
N PHE A 253 -17.05 -15.15 -9.96
CA PHE A 253 -17.86 -15.80 -11.01
C PHE A 253 -18.98 -16.70 -10.41
N ASP A 254 -18.66 -17.43 -9.35
CA ASP A 254 -19.63 -18.28 -8.69
C ASP A 254 -20.74 -17.46 -8.02
N VAL A 255 -20.37 -16.45 -7.24
CA VAL A 255 -21.34 -15.61 -6.50
C VAL A 255 -22.25 -14.81 -7.43
N TYR A 256 -21.70 -14.27 -8.52
CA TYR A 256 -22.48 -13.51 -9.50
C TYR A 256 -23.15 -14.40 -10.58
N GLY A 257 -23.03 -15.73 -10.45
CA GLY A 257 -23.72 -16.70 -11.32
C GLY A 257 -23.24 -16.69 -12.75
N ILE A 258 -21.97 -16.32 -13.00
CA ILE A 258 -21.35 -16.30 -14.33
C ILE A 258 -21.03 -17.74 -14.74
N ASP A 259 -21.73 -18.25 -15.72
CA ASP A 259 -21.57 -19.64 -16.17
C ASP A 259 -20.21 -19.88 -16.85
N GLU A 260 -19.80 -21.15 -16.95
CA GLU A 260 -18.50 -21.56 -17.52
C GLU A 260 -18.31 -21.07 -18.97
N LYS A 261 -19.38 -21.05 -19.76
CA LYS A 261 -19.34 -20.59 -21.17
C LYS A 261 -19.06 -19.09 -21.23
N GLU A 262 -19.69 -18.33 -20.37
CA GLU A 262 -19.48 -16.88 -20.25
C GLU A 262 -18.06 -16.57 -19.74
N GLN A 263 -17.59 -17.31 -18.72
CA GLN A 263 -16.20 -17.21 -18.25
C GLN A 263 -15.16 -17.49 -19.35
N VAL A 264 -15.37 -18.56 -20.15
CA VAL A 264 -14.49 -18.87 -21.27
C VAL A 264 -14.53 -17.75 -22.31
N THR A 265 -15.73 -17.22 -22.62
CA THR A 265 -15.90 -16.10 -23.56
C THR A 265 -15.17 -14.87 -23.06
N PHE A 266 -15.35 -14.52 -21.80
CA PHE A 266 -14.69 -13.39 -21.15
C PHE A 266 -13.16 -13.54 -21.17
N ARG A 267 -12.62 -14.69 -20.77
CA ARG A 267 -11.17 -14.93 -20.68
C ARG A 267 -10.49 -15.11 -22.04
N SER A 268 -11.20 -15.55 -23.06
CA SER A 268 -10.64 -15.73 -24.41
C SER A 268 -10.60 -14.46 -25.25
N LYS A 269 -11.32 -13.42 -24.83
CA LYS A 269 -11.35 -12.15 -25.53
C LYS A 269 -10.07 -11.36 -25.22
N ARG A 270 -9.46 -10.77 -26.26
CA ARG A 270 -8.45 -9.72 -26.13
C ARG A 270 -9.13 -8.38 -25.97
N TYR A 271 -8.79 -7.66 -24.93
CA TYR A 271 -9.34 -6.34 -24.64
C TYR A 271 -8.37 -5.25 -25.07
N ASN A 272 -8.85 -4.28 -25.87
CA ASN A 272 -8.04 -3.20 -26.38
C ASN A 272 -8.22 -1.97 -25.53
N TYR A 273 -7.20 -1.62 -24.76
CA TYR A 273 -7.12 -0.36 -24.04
C TYR A 273 -6.52 0.72 -24.93
N GLY A 274 -7.25 1.82 -25.12
CA GLY A 274 -6.77 2.97 -25.87
C GLY A 274 -6.29 4.07 -24.91
N TYR A 275 -5.17 4.73 -25.22
CA TYR A 275 -4.71 5.85 -24.41
C TYR A 275 -4.11 6.98 -25.24
N VAL A 276 -4.13 8.18 -24.65
CA VAL A 276 -3.39 9.36 -25.09
C VAL A 276 -2.37 9.67 -23.98
N GLU A 277 -1.18 10.09 -24.37
CA GLU A 277 -0.13 10.47 -23.41
C GLU A 277 -0.68 11.45 -22.37
N ASN A 278 -0.74 11.04 -21.12
CA ASN A 278 -1.20 11.78 -19.96
C ASN A 278 -0.42 11.37 -18.71
N THR A 279 0.86 11.68 -18.71
CA THR A 279 1.80 11.32 -17.64
C THR A 279 1.36 11.95 -16.31
N PRO A 280 1.30 11.21 -15.18
CA PRO A 280 1.80 9.85 -14.97
C PRO A 280 0.75 8.74 -15.14
N TYR A 281 -0.47 9.05 -15.55
CA TYR A 281 -1.56 8.07 -15.69
C TYR A 281 -1.31 7.09 -16.83
N ASP A 282 -1.11 7.63 -18.04
CA ASP A 282 -0.80 6.90 -19.26
C ASP A 282 0.46 7.48 -19.90
N MET A 283 1.52 6.72 -19.98
CA MET A 283 2.80 7.19 -20.51
C MET A 283 3.58 6.08 -21.20
N GLU A 284 4.62 6.45 -21.93
CA GLU A 284 5.66 5.53 -22.39
C GLU A 284 6.93 5.74 -21.56
N TYR A 285 7.47 4.65 -21.07
CA TYR A 285 8.75 4.64 -20.37
C TYR A 285 9.65 3.58 -20.99
N ASP A 286 10.80 3.99 -21.49
CA ASP A 286 11.77 3.13 -22.20
C ASP A 286 11.19 2.37 -23.40
N GLY A 287 10.19 2.98 -24.07
CA GLY A 287 9.51 2.41 -25.25
C GLY A 287 8.36 1.45 -24.94
N GLU A 288 8.08 1.22 -23.66
CA GLU A 288 6.99 0.38 -23.19
C GLU A 288 5.87 1.22 -22.57
N TYR A 289 4.63 0.72 -22.62
CA TYR A 289 3.51 1.35 -21.93
C TYR A 289 3.71 1.28 -20.41
N ALA A 290 3.46 2.39 -19.72
CA ALA A 290 3.70 2.56 -18.30
C ALA A 290 2.70 3.56 -17.69
N GLY A 291 2.78 3.76 -16.39
CA GLY A 291 1.95 4.73 -15.66
C GLY A 291 0.99 4.08 -14.67
N TYR A 292 0.18 4.91 -14.02
CA TYR A 292 -0.76 4.45 -12.99
C TYR A 292 -1.74 3.43 -13.58
N ASN A 293 -2.30 3.72 -14.76
CA ASN A 293 -3.24 2.85 -15.42
C ASN A 293 -2.61 1.50 -15.82
N HIS A 294 -1.32 1.49 -16.18
CA HIS A 294 -0.63 0.23 -16.45
C HIS A 294 -0.60 -0.70 -15.22
N LEU A 295 -0.33 -0.15 -14.03
CA LEU A 295 -0.31 -0.94 -12.80
C LEU A 295 -1.70 -1.49 -12.46
N PHE A 296 -2.75 -0.65 -12.56
CA PHE A 296 -4.12 -1.08 -12.33
C PHE A 296 -4.57 -2.16 -13.31
N LEU A 297 -4.35 -1.93 -14.59
CA LEU A 297 -4.81 -2.82 -15.65
C LEU A 297 -4.03 -4.13 -15.72
N SER A 298 -2.72 -4.11 -15.47
CA SER A 298 -1.93 -5.34 -15.43
C SER A 298 -2.29 -6.21 -14.23
N SER A 299 -2.52 -5.61 -13.06
CA SER A 299 -2.99 -6.35 -11.88
C SER A 299 -4.40 -6.91 -12.07
N PHE A 300 -5.31 -6.14 -12.69
CA PHE A 300 -6.64 -6.64 -13.07
C PHE A 300 -6.57 -7.77 -14.08
N ALA A 301 -5.77 -7.60 -15.14
CA ALA A 301 -5.61 -8.62 -16.18
C ALA A 301 -5.06 -9.94 -15.63
N GLU A 302 -4.10 -9.86 -14.69
CA GLU A 302 -3.59 -11.03 -13.97
C GLU A 302 -4.69 -11.71 -13.14
N MET A 303 -5.44 -10.91 -12.33
CA MET A 303 -6.53 -11.45 -11.50
C MET A 303 -7.65 -12.07 -12.34
N ALA A 304 -8.05 -11.41 -13.41
CA ALA A 304 -9.14 -11.84 -14.29
C ALA A 304 -8.71 -12.95 -15.27
N ASN A 305 -7.41 -13.21 -15.39
CA ASN A 305 -6.80 -14.10 -16.36
C ASN A 305 -7.23 -13.76 -17.82
N ILE A 306 -7.04 -12.48 -18.19
CA ILE A 306 -7.35 -11.93 -19.50
C ILE A 306 -6.12 -11.29 -20.14
N GLU A 307 -6.16 -11.05 -21.45
CA GLU A 307 -5.13 -10.30 -22.18
C GLU A 307 -5.62 -8.89 -22.50
N VAL A 308 -4.81 -7.87 -22.19
CA VAL A 308 -5.06 -6.46 -22.52
C VAL A 308 -3.98 -5.97 -23.49
N ASP A 309 -4.41 -5.48 -24.65
CA ASP A 309 -3.55 -4.83 -25.65
C ASP A 309 -3.60 -3.31 -25.48
N TYR A 310 -2.46 -2.66 -25.31
CA TYR A 310 -2.35 -1.21 -25.11
C TYR A 310 -2.08 -0.48 -26.42
N LYS A 311 -2.93 0.51 -26.76
CA LYS A 311 -2.85 1.26 -28.03
C LYS A 311 -2.75 2.76 -27.82
N LYS A 312 -1.64 3.34 -28.21
CA LYS A 312 -1.42 4.80 -28.14
C LYS A 312 -2.09 5.53 -29.29
N TYR A 313 -2.73 6.65 -28.97
CA TYR A 313 -3.32 7.59 -29.91
C TYR A 313 -2.72 8.98 -29.73
N ASN A 314 -2.60 9.74 -30.83
CA ASN A 314 -1.97 11.05 -30.82
C ASN A 314 -2.85 12.18 -30.28
N SER A 315 -4.15 11.94 -30.08
CA SER A 315 -5.12 12.89 -29.53
C SER A 315 -6.36 12.18 -29.00
N SER A 316 -7.09 12.84 -28.10
CA SER A 316 -8.41 12.38 -27.63
C SER A 316 -9.39 12.15 -28.77
N THR A 317 -9.44 13.05 -29.77
CA THR A 317 -10.29 12.90 -30.95
C THR A 317 -10.03 11.61 -31.71
N ASN A 318 -8.75 11.22 -31.87
CA ASN A 318 -8.40 9.97 -32.57
C ASN A 318 -8.73 8.73 -31.70
N LEU A 319 -8.56 8.85 -30.40
CA LEU A 319 -8.95 7.79 -29.44
C LEU A 319 -10.48 7.59 -29.46
N LEU A 320 -11.26 8.65 -29.37
CA LEU A 320 -12.73 8.57 -29.40
C LEU A 320 -13.25 8.02 -30.74
N LYS A 321 -12.63 8.44 -31.85
CA LYS A 321 -12.95 7.85 -33.16
C LYS A 321 -12.66 6.33 -33.18
N ALA A 322 -11.54 5.90 -32.64
CA ALA A 322 -11.20 4.48 -32.56
C ALA A 322 -12.15 3.71 -31.63
N PHE A 323 -12.60 4.33 -30.54
CA PHE A 323 -13.61 3.78 -29.65
C PHE A 323 -14.97 3.63 -30.36
N ASN A 324 -15.43 4.65 -31.06
CA ASN A 324 -16.65 4.58 -31.87
C ASN A 324 -16.54 3.55 -33.02
N ASP A 325 -15.35 3.42 -33.63
CA ASP A 325 -15.06 2.45 -34.71
C ASP A 325 -14.88 0.99 -34.20
N ASN A 326 -15.09 0.69 -32.90
CA ASN A 326 -14.87 -0.65 -32.30
C ASN A 326 -13.42 -1.17 -32.37
N LYS A 327 -12.44 -0.25 -32.28
CA LYS A 327 -10.99 -0.58 -32.25
C LYS A 327 -10.40 -0.50 -30.87
N VAL A 328 -11.15 0.10 -29.94
CA VAL A 328 -10.85 0.28 -28.52
C VAL A 328 -12.05 -0.20 -27.74
N ASP A 329 -11.84 -1.05 -26.76
CA ASP A 329 -12.89 -1.55 -25.89
C ASP A 329 -13.11 -0.61 -24.69
N PHE A 330 -12.03 -0.01 -24.15
CA PHE A 330 -12.09 0.89 -23.02
C PHE A 330 -10.89 1.84 -22.95
N PHE A 331 -11.04 2.93 -22.20
CA PHE A 331 -9.99 3.92 -21.99
C PHE A 331 -10.21 4.68 -20.69
N PHE A 332 -9.15 5.34 -20.17
CA PHE A 332 -9.20 6.19 -19.00
C PHE A 332 -9.70 7.59 -19.37
N ASN A 333 -10.77 8.04 -18.72
CA ASN A 333 -11.44 9.27 -19.04
C ASN A 333 -10.82 10.46 -18.28
N SER A 334 -9.72 10.98 -18.80
CA SER A 334 -9.07 12.22 -18.33
C SER A 334 -9.51 13.48 -19.12
N PHE A 335 -10.43 13.31 -20.06
CA PHE A 335 -10.98 14.40 -20.89
C PHE A 335 -12.49 14.26 -20.98
N GLU A 336 -13.16 15.39 -21.17
CA GLU A 336 -14.60 15.45 -21.36
C GLU A 336 -14.87 15.73 -22.85
N ASP A 337 -15.30 14.72 -23.57
CA ASP A 337 -15.83 14.86 -24.91
C ASP A 337 -17.06 13.95 -24.99
N ASN A 338 -18.24 14.53 -25.03
CA ASN A 338 -19.53 13.82 -25.04
C ASN A 338 -19.87 13.20 -26.40
N ALA A 339 -18.89 12.97 -27.25
CA ALA A 339 -19.08 12.47 -28.62
C ALA A 339 -19.00 10.94 -28.70
N TYR A 340 -19.64 10.24 -27.76
CA TYR A 340 -19.80 8.78 -27.87
C TYR A 340 -21.00 8.48 -28.76
N ASP A 341 -20.73 7.93 -29.96
CA ASP A 341 -21.76 7.47 -30.91
C ASP A 341 -22.18 6.01 -30.65
N VAL A 342 -21.76 5.47 -29.50
CA VAL A 342 -21.97 4.06 -29.12
C VAL A 342 -22.41 4.00 -27.66
N ASP A 343 -23.10 2.92 -27.31
CA ASP A 343 -23.42 2.62 -25.92
C ASP A 343 -22.12 2.42 -25.13
N TYR A 344 -22.07 2.96 -23.92
CA TYR A 344 -20.93 2.85 -23.03
C TYR A 344 -21.36 2.77 -21.57
N GLN A 345 -20.46 2.31 -20.73
CA GLN A 345 -20.59 2.30 -19.29
C GLN A 345 -19.36 2.98 -18.69
N GLU A 346 -19.53 3.60 -17.54
CA GLU A 346 -18.45 4.20 -16.78
C GLU A 346 -18.20 3.39 -15.51
N THR A 347 -16.93 3.21 -15.15
CA THR A 347 -16.58 2.60 -13.87
C THR A 347 -16.81 3.57 -12.72
N VAL A 348 -16.77 3.06 -11.49
CA VAL A 348 -16.59 3.91 -10.31
C VAL A 348 -15.32 4.75 -10.45
N SER A 349 -15.33 5.94 -9.85
CA SER A 349 -14.15 6.81 -9.82
C SER A 349 -13.02 6.17 -9.04
N ILE A 350 -11.78 6.34 -9.55
CA ILE A 350 -10.56 5.81 -8.91
C ILE A 350 -9.63 6.92 -8.44
N PHE A 351 -9.74 8.11 -9.00
CA PHE A 351 -8.90 9.26 -8.66
C PHE A 351 -9.73 10.53 -8.54
N ASP A 352 -9.45 11.33 -7.51
CA ASP A 352 -9.91 12.71 -7.43
C ASP A 352 -9.01 13.59 -8.29
N GLU A 353 -9.60 14.36 -9.20
CA GLU A 353 -8.84 15.32 -9.99
C GLU A 353 -8.43 16.51 -9.13
N ARG A 354 -7.14 16.63 -8.88
CA ARG A 354 -6.52 17.79 -8.25
C ARG A 354 -5.81 18.62 -9.30
N VAL A 355 -6.14 19.91 -9.36
CA VAL A 355 -5.52 20.83 -10.30
C VAL A 355 -4.41 21.62 -9.63
N ALA A 356 -3.22 21.54 -10.19
CA ALA A 356 -2.13 22.45 -9.88
C ALA A 356 -2.20 23.68 -10.76
N VAL A 357 -2.38 24.85 -10.16
CA VAL A 357 -2.18 26.14 -10.82
C VAL A 357 -0.77 26.61 -10.54
N ILE A 358 0.03 26.73 -11.57
CA ILE A 358 1.45 27.08 -11.47
C ILE A 358 1.76 28.37 -12.22
N SER A 359 2.69 29.15 -11.70
CA SER A 359 3.14 30.40 -12.33
C SER A 359 4.63 30.37 -12.65
N ASN A 360 5.01 31.08 -13.71
CA ASN A 360 6.43 31.24 -14.05
C ASN A 360 7.15 32.02 -12.94
N LYS A 361 8.28 31.48 -12.42
CA LYS A 361 9.08 32.08 -11.34
C LYS A 361 9.57 33.50 -11.61
N LYS A 362 9.56 33.95 -12.88
CA LYS A 362 9.93 35.32 -13.27
C LYS A 362 8.81 36.34 -13.15
N THR A 363 7.62 35.93 -12.73
CA THR A 363 6.46 36.80 -12.57
C THR A 363 6.14 36.99 -11.10
N ASP A 364 5.58 38.15 -10.75
CA ASP A 364 5.08 38.46 -9.41
C ASP A 364 3.58 38.13 -9.24
N ILE A 365 3.07 37.21 -10.09
CA ILE A 365 1.68 36.79 -10.04
C ILE A 365 1.46 35.91 -8.82
N VAL A 366 0.47 36.23 -8.01
CA VAL A 366 0.04 35.43 -6.85
C VAL A 366 -1.37 34.93 -7.11
N ILE A 367 -1.56 33.61 -7.03
CA ILE A 367 -2.85 32.95 -7.23
C ILE A 367 -3.18 32.17 -5.97
N ASN A 368 -4.24 32.57 -5.28
CA ASN A 368 -4.70 31.98 -4.04
C ASN A 368 -6.08 31.32 -4.15
N SER A 369 -6.69 31.36 -5.32
CA SER A 369 -7.98 30.73 -5.61
C SER A 369 -8.19 30.64 -7.12
N ILE A 370 -9.11 29.78 -7.56
CA ILE A 370 -9.55 29.72 -8.97
C ILE A 370 -10.11 31.07 -9.47
N ASN A 371 -10.77 31.84 -8.61
CA ASN A 371 -11.28 33.15 -8.99
C ASN A 371 -10.19 34.17 -9.32
N SER A 372 -8.99 34.03 -8.77
CA SER A 372 -7.83 34.87 -9.09
C SER A 372 -7.36 34.75 -10.55
N LEU A 373 -7.84 33.70 -11.25
CA LEU A 373 -7.51 33.44 -12.66
C LEU A 373 -8.36 34.25 -13.65
N LYS A 374 -9.44 34.90 -13.22
CA LYS A 374 -10.40 35.58 -14.13
C LYS A 374 -9.78 36.68 -15.00
N GLU A 375 -8.72 37.31 -14.53
CA GLU A 375 -8.00 38.37 -15.26
C GLU A 375 -6.72 37.85 -15.95
N GLN A 376 -6.51 36.54 -15.96
CA GLN A 376 -5.32 35.90 -16.46
C GLN A 376 -5.61 35.05 -17.70
N GLU A 377 -4.58 34.84 -18.52
CA GLU A 377 -4.59 33.82 -19.57
C GLU A 377 -3.94 32.54 -19.02
N VAL A 378 -4.71 31.47 -18.99
CA VAL A 378 -4.28 30.19 -18.40
C VAL A 378 -4.04 29.14 -19.49
N ALA A 379 -2.81 28.65 -19.60
CA ALA A 379 -2.50 27.52 -20.47
C ALA A 379 -3.09 26.23 -19.90
N VAL A 380 -3.76 25.45 -20.74
CA VAL A 380 -4.42 24.22 -20.32
C VAL A 380 -4.50 23.23 -21.49
N LEU A 381 -4.57 21.94 -21.18
CA LEU A 381 -4.75 20.89 -22.17
C LEU A 381 -6.16 20.94 -22.76
N LYS A 382 -6.26 21.00 -24.10
CA LYS A 382 -7.53 21.05 -24.81
C LYS A 382 -8.35 19.78 -24.55
N GLY A 383 -9.64 19.96 -24.24
CA GLY A 383 -10.57 18.86 -23.97
C GLY A 383 -10.38 18.20 -22.60
N SER A 384 -9.43 18.65 -21.78
CA SER A 384 -9.32 18.15 -20.42
C SER A 384 -10.50 18.62 -19.56
N LYS A 385 -10.87 17.84 -18.56
CA LYS A 385 -11.86 18.23 -17.54
C LYS A 385 -11.48 19.56 -16.88
N ILE A 386 -10.18 19.84 -16.71
CA ILE A 386 -9.63 21.11 -16.23
C ILE A 386 -10.05 22.28 -17.16
N ALA A 387 -9.85 22.13 -18.47
CA ALA A 387 -10.19 23.19 -19.44
C ALA A 387 -11.68 23.54 -19.36
N ILE A 388 -12.55 22.55 -19.29
CA ILE A 388 -13.99 22.72 -19.21
C ILE A 388 -14.41 23.33 -17.87
N ALA A 389 -13.81 22.91 -16.76
CA ALA A 389 -14.10 23.51 -15.47
C ALA A 389 -13.66 24.98 -15.39
N LEU A 390 -12.57 25.36 -16.04
CA LEU A 390 -12.13 26.74 -16.16
C LEU A 390 -13.07 27.55 -17.04
N ASP A 391 -13.52 27.00 -18.18
CA ASP A 391 -14.48 27.63 -19.08
C ASP A 391 -15.83 27.89 -18.39
N LYS A 392 -16.39 26.92 -17.69
CA LYS A 392 -17.60 27.04 -16.84
C LYS A 392 -17.49 28.19 -15.81
N LYS A 393 -16.27 28.55 -15.41
CA LYS A 393 -16.00 29.68 -14.49
C LYS A 393 -15.65 30.97 -15.20
N ASN A 394 -15.79 31.03 -16.54
CA ASN A 394 -15.44 32.16 -17.41
C ASN A 394 -13.98 32.60 -17.26
N ILE A 395 -13.05 31.66 -17.15
CA ILE A 395 -11.61 31.92 -17.12
C ILE A 395 -11.07 31.80 -18.54
N LYS A 396 -10.29 32.80 -18.98
CA LYS A 396 -9.70 32.82 -20.32
C LYS A 396 -8.60 31.77 -20.44
N THR A 397 -8.79 30.79 -21.32
CA THR A 397 -7.86 29.69 -21.51
C THR A 397 -7.10 29.76 -22.83
N VAL A 398 -5.85 29.30 -22.84
CA VAL A 398 -5.05 29.05 -24.04
C VAL A 398 -4.91 27.54 -24.16
N LEU A 399 -5.56 26.97 -25.17
CA LEU A 399 -5.71 25.53 -25.35
C LEU A 399 -4.52 24.91 -26.10
N TYR A 400 -3.97 23.81 -25.59
CA TYR A 400 -2.90 23.02 -26.19
C TYR A 400 -3.39 21.63 -26.55
N ASP A 401 -3.10 21.16 -27.77
CA ASP A 401 -3.64 19.90 -28.30
C ASP A 401 -3.11 18.64 -27.61
N ASN A 402 -1.95 18.71 -26.96
CA ASN A 402 -1.35 17.62 -26.22
C ASN A 402 -0.45 18.12 -25.09
N LEU A 403 -0.15 17.22 -24.15
CA LEU A 403 0.63 17.53 -22.95
C LEU A 403 2.03 18.05 -23.30
N ASP A 404 2.71 17.46 -24.28
CA ASP A 404 4.06 17.89 -24.70
C ASP A 404 4.13 19.35 -25.18
N LYS A 405 3.10 19.81 -25.91
CA LYS A 405 2.98 21.23 -26.29
C LYS A 405 2.66 22.12 -25.09
N LEU A 406 1.81 21.67 -24.18
CA LEU A 406 1.49 22.40 -22.95
C LEU A 406 2.72 22.59 -22.07
N LEU A 407 3.52 21.55 -21.88
CA LEU A 407 4.76 21.57 -21.08
C LEU A 407 5.84 22.51 -21.69
N LYS A 408 5.81 22.73 -23.00
CA LYS A 408 6.71 23.64 -23.72
C LYS A 408 6.17 25.07 -23.85
N THR A 409 5.03 25.38 -23.22
CA THR A 409 4.42 26.70 -23.29
C THR A 409 5.32 27.80 -22.75
N LYS A 410 5.09 29.04 -23.25
CA LYS A 410 5.69 30.25 -22.71
C LYS A 410 4.71 31.08 -21.87
N GLN A 411 3.50 30.57 -21.66
CA GLN A 411 2.49 31.25 -20.85
C GLN A 411 2.95 31.35 -19.39
N ASN A 412 2.56 32.45 -18.75
CA ASN A 412 2.95 32.70 -17.36
C ASN A 412 2.23 31.79 -16.37
N ILE A 413 1.03 31.33 -16.70
CA ILE A 413 0.19 30.51 -15.84
C ILE A 413 -0.21 29.26 -16.60
N ILE A 414 -0.10 28.12 -15.92
CA ILE A 414 -0.54 26.81 -16.40
C ILE A 414 -1.49 26.21 -15.36
N ALA A 415 -2.60 25.67 -15.81
CA ALA A 415 -3.43 24.77 -15.02
C ALA A 415 -3.25 23.34 -15.55
N ILE A 416 -2.77 22.46 -14.71
CA ILE A 416 -2.40 21.09 -15.05
C ILE A 416 -2.81 20.15 -13.92
N ASP A 417 -3.04 18.89 -14.22
CA ASP A 417 -3.24 17.87 -13.20
C ASP A 417 -2.08 17.86 -12.19
N TYR A 418 -2.40 17.70 -10.91
CA TYR A 418 -1.40 17.79 -9.83
C TYR A 418 -0.33 16.71 -9.91
N ASP A 419 -0.70 15.48 -10.29
CA ASP A 419 0.26 14.39 -10.39
C ASP A 419 1.16 14.58 -11.63
N SER A 420 0.59 15.10 -12.72
CA SER A 420 1.38 15.55 -13.89
C SER A 420 2.36 16.67 -13.51
N TYR A 421 1.89 17.68 -12.76
CA TYR A 421 2.79 18.71 -12.24
C TYR A 421 3.91 18.09 -11.36
N SER A 422 3.55 17.22 -10.43
CA SER A 422 4.51 16.58 -9.50
C SER A 422 5.58 15.79 -10.25
N TYR A 423 5.20 15.12 -11.33
CA TYR A 423 6.14 14.39 -12.20
C TYR A 423 7.15 15.35 -12.89
N TYR A 424 6.67 16.48 -13.41
CA TYR A 424 7.48 17.41 -14.19
C TYR A 424 8.09 18.58 -13.41
N ALA A 425 7.74 18.74 -12.12
CA ALA A 425 8.13 19.90 -11.30
C ALA A 425 9.63 20.16 -11.23
N ASN A 426 10.43 19.10 -11.18
CA ASN A 426 11.88 19.20 -11.07
C ASN A 426 12.61 19.12 -12.43
N THR A 427 11.87 18.99 -13.52
CA THR A 427 12.43 18.85 -14.89
C THR A 427 11.91 19.97 -15.80
N VAL A 428 10.93 19.66 -16.62
CA VAL A 428 10.39 20.58 -17.64
C VAL A 428 9.73 21.82 -17.02
N LEU A 429 9.07 21.64 -15.86
CA LEU A 429 8.37 22.71 -15.13
C LEU A 429 9.22 23.34 -14.01
N ALA A 430 10.52 23.07 -13.96
CA ALA A 430 11.41 23.63 -12.91
C ALA A 430 11.43 25.16 -12.83
N ASN A 431 11.06 25.86 -13.92
CA ASN A 431 10.92 27.33 -13.96
C ASN A 431 9.56 27.85 -13.48
N TYR A 432 8.64 26.97 -13.12
CA TYR A 432 7.33 27.30 -12.56
C TYR A 432 7.32 27.00 -11.06
N ARG A 433 6.47 27.72 -10.34
CA ARG A 433 6.19 27.45 -8.92
C ARG A 433 4.71 27.14 -8.75
N LEU A 434 4.41 26.27 -7.81
CA LEU A 434 3.04 25.96 -7.42
C LEU A 434 2.44 27.13 -6.65
N GLU A 435 1.33 27.66 -7.14
CA GLU A 435 0.60 28.75 -6.50
C GLU A 435 -0.60 28.24 -5.71
N TYR A 436 -1.38 27.34 -6.31
CA TYR A 436 -2.64 26.90 -5.76
C TYR A 436 -2.98 25.49 -6.20
N ILE A 437 -3.54 24.70 -5.31
CA ILE A 437 -4.12 23.40 -5.61
C ILE A 437 -5.64 23.49 -5.43
N SER A 438 -6.39 23.11 -6.44
CA SER A 438 -7.85 23.06 -6.42
C SER A 438 -8.33 21.64 -6.65
N ASN A 439 -9.37 21.25 -5.94
CA ASN A 439 -10.16 20.08 -6.29
C ASN A 439 -11.33 20.55 -7.16
N LEU A 440 -11.51 19.97 -8.34
CA LEU A 440 -12.57 20.36 -9.28
C LEU A 440 -13.86 19.56 -9.07
N ASN A 441 -13.89 18.61 -8.16
CA ASN A 441 -14.99 17.65 -7.98
C ASN A 441 -15.35 16.93 -9.29
N THR A 442 -14.36 16.60 -10.09
CA THR A 442 -14.47 15.79 -11.29
C THR A 442 -13.74 14.48 -11.04
N ASP A 443 -14.41 13.38 -11.32
CA ASP A 443 -13.88 12.08 -11.07
C ASP A 443 -13.16 11.53 -12.30
N TYR A 444 -12.06 10.84 -12.10
CA TYR A 444 -11.40 10.04 -13.12
C TYR A 444 -11.88 8.60 -13.06
N ASN A 445 -12.44 8.13 -14.16
CA ASN A 445 -12.99 6.78 -14.31
C ASN A 445 -12.53 6.14 -15.63
N TYR A 446 -12.88 4.88 -15.84
CA TYR A 446 -12.74 4.27 -17.15
C TYR A 446 -14.08 4.28 -17.87
N VAL A 447 -14.03 4.53 -19.18
CA VAL A 447 -15.16 4.40 -20.09
C VAL A 447 -15.01 3.07 -20.84
N ILE A 448 -16.01 2.23 -20.75
CA ILE A 448 -16.04 0.89 -21.33
C ILE A 448 -17.15 0.84 -22.36
N ARG A 449 -16.86 0.29 -23.54
CA ARG A 449 -17.85 0.13 -24.60
C ARG A 449 -18.95 -0.84 -24.17
N GLY A 450 -20.18 -0.36 -24.12
CA GLY A 450 -21.38 -1.11 -23.79
C GLY A 450 -21.90 -1.89 -25.00
N VAL A 451 -21.33 -3.05 -25.28
CA VAL A 451 -21.93 -4.02 -26.19
C VAL A 451 -22.33 -5.22 -25.33
N ASN A 452 -23.41 -5.92 -25.67
CA ASN A 452 -24.00 -7.06 -24.93
C ASN A 452 -23.01 -8.15 -24.45
N SER A 453 -21.74 -8.03 -24.77
CA SER A 453 -20.65 -8.95 -24.37
C SER A 453 -19.68 -8.40 -23.34
N ASN A 454 -19.87 -7.16 -22.85
CA ASN A 454 -18.93 -6.50 -21.94
C ASN A 454 -19.47 -6.27 -20.52
N ASP A 455 -20.72 -6.67 -20.24
CA ASP A 455 -21.30 -6.49 -18.90
C ASP A 455 -20.44 -7.17 -17.83
N THR A 456 -20.06 -8.45 -18.08
CA THR A 456 -19.15 -9.21 -17.21
C THR A 456 -17.81 -8.51 -17.01
N PHE A 457 -17.26 -7.88 -18.05
CA PHE A 457 -16.00 -7.13 -17.93
C PHE A 457 -16.18 -5.92 -17.04
N THR A 458 -17.21 -5.12 -17.25
CA THR A 458 -17.46 -3.89 -16.49
C THR A 458 -17.74 -4.20 -15.03
N ASP A 459 -18.62 -5.17 -14.77
CA ASP A 459 -18.99 -5.58 -13.41
C ASP A 459 -17.79 -6.14 -12.65
N PHE A 460 -16.99 -7.00 -13.31
CA PHE A 460 -15.80 -7.56 -12.67
C PHE A 460 -14.71 -6.50 -12.46
N PHE A 461 -14.55 -5.57 -13.39
CA PHE A 461 -13.60 -4.48 -13.23
C PHE A 461 -14.02 -3.50 -12.12
N ASN A 462 -15.31 -3.18 -11.99
CA ASN A 462 -15.82 -2.40 -10.86
C ASN A 462 -15.62 -3.11 -9.53
N PHE A 463 -15.86 -4.41 -9.48
CA PHE A 463 -15.57 -5.24 -8.31
C PHE A 463 -14.08 -5.15 -7.94
N TYR A 464 -13.18 -5.34 -8.92
CA TYR A 464 -11.74 -5.23 -8.72
C TYR A 464 -11.36 -3.85 -8.18
N LEU A 465 -11.85 -2.76 -8.80
CA LEU A 465 -11.56 -1.39 -8.37
C LEU A 465 -12.07 -1.11 -6.95
N GLY A 466 -13.19 -1.71 -6.55
CA GLY A 466 -13.70 -1.64 -5.19
C GLY A 466 -12.85 -2.44 -4.19
N PHE A 467 -12.34 -3.60 -4.61
CA PHE A 467 -11.63 -4.54 -3.75
C PHE A 467 -10.18 -4.16 -3.49
N VAL A 468 -9.52 -3.58 -4.50
CA VAL A 468 -8.12 -3.16 -4.40
C VAL A 468 -8.00 -1.94 -3.48
N SER A 469 -6.99 -1.94 -2.62
CA SER A 469 -6.65 -0.76 -1.84
C SER A 469 -6.03 0.31 -2.74
N ASP A 470 -6.85 1.23 -3.23
CA ASP A 470 -6.43 2.31 -4.13
C ASP A 470 -5.24 3.09 -3.60
N LYS A 471 -5.24 3.41 -2.28
CA LYS A 471 -4.16 4.15 -1.62
C LYS A 471 -2.80 3.44 -1.77
N LYS A 472 -2.76 2.11 -1.69
CA LYS A 472 -1.51 1.37 -1.83
C LYS A 472 -1.02 1.40 -3.27
N LEU A 473 -1.87 1.07 -4.24
CA LEU A 473 -1.50 1.10 -5.67
C LEU A 473 -1.12 2.51 -6.14
N ILE A 474 -1.87 3.53 -5.72
CA ILE A 474 -1.56 4.93 -6.02
C ILE A 474 -0.21 5.33 -5.41
N ASN A 475 0.06 4.95 -4.16
CA ASN A 475 1.35 5.22 -3.52
C ASN A 475 2.49 4.48 -4.22
N ASP A 476 2.30 3.20 -4.55
CA ASP A 476 3.30 2.41 -5.26
C ASP A 476 3.58 3.03 -6.65
N ALA A 477 2.53 3.44 -7.37
CA ALA A 477 2.62 4.13 -8.64
C ALA A 477 3.32 5.50 -8.50
N TYR A 478 2.98 6.28 -7.48
CA TYR A 478 3.63 7.56 -7.19
C TYR A 478 5.12 7.37 -6.92
N TYR A 479 5.48 6.41 -6.06
CA TYR A 479 6.89 6.12 -5.80
C TYR A 479 7.63 5.61 -7.03
N MET A 480 7.00 4.75 -7.82
CA MET A 480 7.62 4.19 -9.02
C MET A 480 7.82 5.25 -10.11
N TYR A 481 6.80 6.04 -10.42
CA TYR A 481 6.79 6.92 -11.58
C TYR A 481 7.10 8.38 -11.25
N VAL A 482 6.60 8.93 -10.16
CA VAL A 482 6.79 10.34 -9.81
C VAL A 482 8.08 10.56 -9.02
N LYS A 483 8.30 9.79 -7.98
CA LYS A 483 9.48 9.96 -7.12
C LYS A 483 10.76 9.43 -7.75
N ASN A 484 10.69 8.29 -8.46
CA ASN A 484 11.85 7.67 -9.11
C ASN A 484 12.01 8.09 -10.58
N GLY A 485 10.98 8.69 -11.18
CA GLY A 485 10.90 8.98 -12.62
C GLY A 485 11.59 10.25 -13.09
N SER A 486 12.20 11.05 -12.19
CA SER A 486 12.94 12.21 -12.66
C SER A 486 14.24 11.76 -13.35
N THR A 487 14.44 12.15 -14.61
CA THR A 487 15.67 11.90 -15.37
C THR A 487 16.92 12.37 -14.63
N ALA A 488 16.81 13.33 -13.70
CA ALA A 488 17.86 13.76 -12.80
C ALA A 488 18.21 12.69 -11.74
N GLU A 489 17.26 11.88 -11.27
CA GLU A 489 17.55 10.80 -10.33
C GLU A 489 18.16 9.58 -11.02
N ILE A 490 17.78 9.29 -12.27
CA ILE A 490 18.44 8.26 -13.08
C ILE A 490 19.89 8.69 -13.35
N PHE A 491 20.11 9.96 -13.69
CA PHE A 491 21.47 10.52 -13.86
C PHE A 491 22.23 10.52 -12.53
N ASN A 492 21.61 10.90 -11.41
CA ASN A 492 22.23 10.84 -10.09
C ASN A 492 22.44 9.39 -9.60
N SER A 493 21.56 8.44 -9.94
CA SER A 493 21.78 7.03 -9.63
C SER A 493 22.89 6.43 -10.48
N LEU A 494 22.97 6.79 -11.75
CA LEU A 494 24.11 6.46 -12.63
C LEU A 494 25.40 7.12 -12.13
N LEU A 495 25.36 8.39 -11.73
CA LEU A 495 26.50 9.09 -11.14
C LEU A 495 26.90 8.46 -9.80
N LYS A 496 25.93 8.11 -8.93
CA LYS A 496 26.20 7.35 -7.70
C LYS A 496 26.76 5.96 -8.00
N ALA A 497 26.26 5.26 -9.00
CA ALA A 497 26.82 3.98 -9.43
C ALA A 497 28.25 4.12 -9.96
N VAL A 498 28.54 5.16 -10.74
CA VAL A 498 29.90 5.48 -11.20
C VAL A 498 30.83 5.87 -10.04
N VAL A 499 30.33 6.67 -9.08
CA VAL A 499 31.07 7.03 -7.87
C VAL A 499 31.30 5.81 -6.97
N ILE A 500 30.28 4.94 -6.80
CA ILE A 500 30.42 3.67 -6.07
C ILE A 500 31.42 2.76 -6.79
N LEU A 501 31.38 2.68 -8.11
CA LEU A 501 32.35 1.91 -8.89
C LEU A 501 33.76 2.47 -8.72
N ALA A 502 33.92 3.80 -8.74
CA ALA A 502 35.21 4.45 -8.49
C ALA A 502 35.69 4.20 -7.04
N ILE A 503 34.80 4.25 -6.06
CA ILE A 503 35.12 3.94 -4.65
C ILE A 503 35.50 2.45 -4.52
N VAL A 504 34.78 1.54 -5.16
CA VAL A 504 35.10 0.10 -5.19
C VAL A 504 36.48 -0.13 -5.80
N VAL A 505 36.82 0.56 -6.90
CA VAL A 505 38.15 0.48 -7.52
C VAL A 505 39.22 1.05 -6.58
N ILE A 506 38.93 2.14 -5.88
CA ILE A 506 39.85 2.73 -4.88
C ILE A 506 40.02 1.78 -3.69
N VAL A 507 38.89 1.23 -3.18
CA VAL A 507 38.91 0.26 -2.08
C VAL A 507 39.65 -1.01 -2.47
N LEU A 508 39.43 -1.53 -3.67
CA LEU A 508 40.19 -2.68 -4.19
C LEU A 508 41.68 -2.40 -4.31
N THR A 509 42.08 -1.16 -4.77
CA THR A 509 43.50 -0.78 -4.82
C THR A 509 44.10 -0.59 -3.43
N ILE A 510 43.30 -0.12 -2.44
CA ILE A 510 43.72 -0.04 -1.04
C ILE A 510 43.79 -1.42 -0.42
N LEU A 511 42.78 -2.30 -0.66
CA LEU A 511 42.78 -3.69 -0.21
C LEU A 511 43.97 -4.49 -0.79
N ILE A 512 44.29 -4.28 -2.06
CA ILE A 512 45.47 -4.89 -2.67
C ILE A 512 46.77 -4.36 -2.02
N LYS A 513 46.81 -3.07 -1.62
CA LYS A 513 47.92 -2.51 -0.82
C LYS A 513 47.93 -3.04 0.61
N ILE A 514 46.75 -3.19 1.23
CA ILE A 514 46.59 -3.69 2.59
C ILE A 514 46.86 -5.21 2.64
N ILE A 515 46.42 -6.00 1.66
CA ILE A 515 46.74 -7.43 1.55
C ILE A 515 48.26 -7.63 1.35
N LYS A 516 48.93 -6.72 0.66
CA LYS A 516 50.41 -6.68 0.61
C LYS A 516 51.04 -6.32 1.96
N ASN A 517 50.37 -5.52 2.80
CA ASN A 517 50.84 -5.13 4.13
C ASN A 517 50.35 -6.07 5.25
N ILE A 518 49.17 -6.74 5.11
CA ILE A 518 48.57 -7.66 6.11
C ILE A 518 49.30 -9.03 6.19
N LYS A 519 50.22 -9.30 5.28
CA LYS A 519 51.22 -10.36 5.61
C LYS A 519 52.06 -10.03 6.86
N LYS A 520 51.80 -8.88 7.50
CA LYS A 520 52.61 -8.36 8.60
C LYS A 520 51.92 -8.13 9.96
N ASN A 521 50.63 -8.09 10.10
CA ASN A 521 50.01 -7.98 11.43
C ASN A 521 48.53 -8.40 11.44
N LYS A 522 48.19 -9.47 12.17
CA LYS A 522 46.82 -9.80 12.61
C LYS A 522 46.42 -8.87 13.75
N ASN A 523 45.33 -8.10 13.56
CA ASN A 523 44.53 -7.60 14.70
C ASN A 523 43.06 -7.51 14.29
N GLU A 524 42.21 -8.05 15.13
CA GLU A 524 40.77 -8.12 14.99
C GLU A 524 40.13 -6.73 15.17
N LEU A 525 39.21 -6.35 14.28
CA LEU A 525 38.36 -5.17 14.45
C LEU A 525 37.17 -5.50 15.38
N SER A 526 36.94 -4.62 16.34
CA SER A 526 36.02 -4.82 17.45
C SER A 526 34.54 -4.73 17.04
N LYS A 527 33.71 -5.47 17.77
CA LYS A 527 32.26 -5.51 17.64
C LYS A 527 31.54 -4.20 18.11
N GLU A 528 32.26 -3.17 18.48
CA GLU A 528 31.73 -1.99 19.16
C GLU A 528 30.85 -1.07 18.29
N ASP A 529 31.11 -0.97 16.98
CA ASP A 529 30.40 -0.02 16.13
C ASP A 529 28.94 -0.40 15.77
N LYS A 530 28.58 -1.69 15.85
CA LYS A 530 27.19 -2.14 15.58
C LYS A 530 26.20 -1.76 16.69
N LEU A 531 26.69 -1.41 17.87
CA LEU A 531 25.87 -1.12 19.06
C LEU A 531 25.58 0.37 19.26
N LYS A 532 26.17 1.26 18.45
CA LYS A 532 26.03 2.71 18.61
C LYS A 532 24.56 3.18 18.53
N TYR A 533 23.76 2.54 17.69
CA TYR A 533 22.41 3.00 17.37
C TYR A 533 21.27 2.08 17.80
N VAL A 534 21.56 0.98 18.49
CA VAL A 534 20.55 0.02 18.94
C VAL A 534 20.39 0.07 20.45
N ASP A 535 19.16 0.10 20.93
CA ASP A 535 18.83 -0.09 22.34
C ASP A 535 18.91 -1.57 22.70
N MET A 536 19.75 -1.90 23.68
CA MET A 536 20.06 -3.28 24.05
C MET A 536 18.88 -4.05 24.67
N LEU A 537 17.91 -3.34 25.23
CA LEU A 537 16.75 -3.94 25.86
C LEU A 537 15.66 -4.29 24.84
N THR A 538 15.41 -3.38 23.89
CA THR A 538 14.26 -3.46 22.99
C THR A 538 14.62 -3.79 21.55
N SER A 539 15.91 -3.72 21.20
CA SER A 539 16.42 -3.84 19.82
C SER A 539 15.90 -2.75 18.87
N LEU A 540 15.21 -1.75 19.39
CA LEU A 540 14.82 -0.55 18.64
C LEU A 540 16.02 0.39 18.46
N LYS A 541 15.84 1.44 17.69
CA LYS A 541 16.80 2.54 17.61
C LYS A 541 16.91 3.23 18.97
N ASN A 542 18.09 3.71 19.30
CA ASN A 542 18.36 4.38 20.58
C ASN A 542 18.41 5.92 20.42
N ARG A 543 18.64 6.62 21.51
CA ARG A 543 18.73 8.09 21.54
C ARG A 543 19.88 8.63 20.68
N ASN A 544 20.98 7.89 20.52
CA ASN A 544 22.07 8.34 19.65
C ASN A 544 21.63 8.38 18.19
N TYR A 545 20.79 7.40 17.76
CA TYR A 545 20.19 7.43 16.44
C TYR A 545 19.32 8.68 16.24
N LEU A 546 18.49 9.02 17.23
CA LEU A 546 17.67 10.24 17.18
C LEU A 546 18.54 11.47 16.97
N ASN A 547 19.54 11.67 17.85
CA ASN A 547 20.39 12.85 17.83
C ASN A 547 21.15 13.01 16.50
N ASP A 548 21.59 11.90 15.90
CA ASP A 548 22.36 11.91 14.65
C ASP A 548 21.46 12.07 13.40
N ASN A 549 20.11 11.98 13.53
CA ASN A 549 19.17 12.06 12.41
C ASN A 549 18.23 13.28 12.44
N ILE A 550 18.15 14.03 13.53
CA ILE A 550 17.26 15.21 13.66
C ILE A 550 17.51 16.22 12.53
N GLU A 551 18.78 16.60 12.30
CA GLU A 551 19.13 17.54 11.23
C GLU A 551 18.70 17.03 9.85
N ALA A 552 18.91 15.73 9.57
CA ALA A 552 18.51 15.12 8.30
C ALA A 552 16.97 15.05 8.13
N TRP A 553 16.22 15.00 9.23
CA TRP A 553 14.76 15.07 9.19
C TRP A 553 14.26 16.51 9.01
N ASP A 554 14.93 17.50 9.56
CA ASP A 554 14.65 18.93 9.33
C ASP A 554 14.97 19.36 7.88
N GLU A 555 16.03 18.81 7.30
CA GLU A 555 16.40 19.03 5.89
C GLU A 555 15.49 18.30 4.90
N ASN A 556 14.61 17.42 5.36
CA ASN A 556 13.72 16.66 4.51
C ASN A 556 12.52 17.52 4.09
N GLU A 557 12.46 17.89 2.83
CA GLU A 557 11.39 18.69 2.22
C GLU A 557 10.09 17.89 1.93
N ILE A 558 10.00 16.64 2.40
CA ILE A 558 8.82 15.79 2.20
C ILE A 558 7.85 15.95 3.37
N TYR A 559 6.66 16.45 3.11
CA TYR A 559 5.61 16.67 4.12
C TYR A 559 4.33 15.88 3.78
N PRO A 560 3.43 15.67 4.75
CA PRO A 560 3.61 15.96 6.18
C PRO A 560 4.59 15.00 6.87
N GLN A 561 5.27 15.50 7.89
CA GLN A 561 6.02 14.68 8.84
C GLN A 561 5.27 14.68 10.18
N ALA A 562 5.46 13.67 11.00
CA ALA A 562 4.87 13.66 12.32
C ALA A 562 5.79 13.02 13.35
N ILE A 563 5.73 13.58 14.56
CA ILE A 563 6.35 13.02 15.75
C ILE A 563 5.26 12.50 16.68
N ILE A 564 5.46 11.30 17.17
CA ILE A 564 4.61 10.72 18.23
C ILE A 564 5.52 10.37 19.41
N ILE A 565 5.16 10.83 20.60
CA ILE A 565 5.80 10.45 21.86
C ILE A 565 4.89 9.47 22.60
N VAL A 566 5.46 8.38 23.04
CA VAL A 566 4.79 7.34 23.83
C VAL A 566 5.52 7.19 25.15
N ASP A 567 4.82 7.31 26.26
CA ASP A 567 5.35 7.11 27.63
C ASP A 567 4.52 6.02 28.32
N LEU A 568 5.18 4.96 28.75
CA LEU A 568 4.52 3.87 29.47
C LEU A 568 4.15 4.29 30.89
N ASN A 569 2.90 4.07 31.27
CA ASN A 569 2.40 4.46 32.58
C ASN A 569 2.92 3.51 33.68
N ASN A 570 3.19 4.08 34.84
CA ASN A 570 3.45 3.35 36.09
C ASN A 570 4.61 2.35 36.07
N ILE A 571 5.58 2.48 35.16
CA ILE A 571 6.76 1.59 35.12
C ILE A 571 7.56 1.65 36.44
N ALA A 572 7.65 2.83 37.09
CA ALA A 572 8.26 2.93 38.40
C ALA A 572 7.53 2.06 39.44
N TYR A 573 6.19 2.08 39.45
CA TYR A 573 5.38 1.23 40.32
C TYR A 573 5.61 -0.27 40.02
N VAL A 574 5.69 -0.66 38.78
CA VAL A 574 6.01 -2.05 38.41
C VAL A 574 7.40 -2.43 38.93
N ASN A 575 8.37 -1.58 38.73
CA ASN A 575 9.73 -1.81 39.23
C ASN A 575 9.78 -1.98 40.75
N ASP A 576 9.07 -1.13 41.48
CA ASP A 576 9.08 -1.12 42.93
C ASP A 576 8.36 -2.33 43.54
N ASN A 577 7.27 -2.81 42.88
CA ASN A 577 6.44 -3.87 43.43
C ASN A 577 6.77 -5.27 42.89
N TYR A 578 7.27 -5.36 41.63
CA TYR A 578 7.51 -6.64 40.93
C TYR A 578 8.97 -6.81 40.46
N GLY A 579 9.80 -5.80 40.68
CA GLY A 579 11.23 -5.80 40.36
C GLY A 579 11.53 -5.28 38.94
N HIS A 580 12.78 -4.78 38.76
CA HIS A 580 13.24 -4.17 37.50
C HIS A 580 13.14 -5.10 36.29
N GLN A 581 13.27 -6.42 36.50
CA GLN A 581 13.13 -7.39 35.42
C GLN A 581 11.72 -7.40 34.83
N GLU A 582 10.72 -7.19 35.67
CA GLU A 582 9.32 -7.14 35.22
C GLU A 582 9.03 -5.82 34.50
N GLY A 583 9.55 -4.69 35.00
CA GLY A 583 9.48 -3.44 34.25
C GLY A 583 10.17 -3.51 32.89
N ASP A 584 11.31 -4.17 32.80
CA ASP A 584 11.99 -4.45 31.52
C ASP A 584 11.15 -5.32 30.59
N ASN A 585 10.38 -6.28 31.12
CA ASN A 585 9.46 -7.10 30.33
C ASN A 585 8.33 -6.26 29.74
N VAL A 586 7.71 -5.38 30.54
CA VAL A 586 6.67 -4.45 30.06
C VAL A 586 7.22 -3.53 28.94
N ILE A 587 8.46 -3.03 29.10
CA ILE A 587 9.11 -2.19 28.09
C ILE A 587 9.35 -3.00 26.79
N LYS A 588 9.75 -4.27 26.89
CA LYS A 588 9.90 -5.15 25.72
C LYS A 588 8.57 -5.45 25.04
N GLU A 589 7.51 -5.69 25.82
CA GLU A 589 6.16 -5.87 25.29
C GLU A 589 5.70 -4.65 24.49
N ALA A 590 5.91 -3.46 25.04
CA ALA A 590 5.59 -2.21 24.36
C ALA A 590 6.40 -2.03 23.08
N ALA A 591 7.69 -2.31 23.10
CA ALA A 591 8.53 -2.30 21.91
C ALA A 591 8.03 -3.28 20.84
N ASN A 592 7.58 -4.48 21.21
CA ASN A 592 7.02 -5.47 20.30
C ASN A 592 5.69 -4.99 19.70
N ILE A 593 4.85 -4.31 20.48
CA ILE A 593 3.63 -3.66 19.97
C ILE A 593 3.99 -2.61 18.91
N LEU A 594 4.97 -1.76 19.19
CA LEU A 594 5.42 -0.73 18.25
C LEU A 594 5.98 -1.33 16.96
N ILE A 595 6.84 -2.34 17.07
CA ILE A 595 7.42 -3.05 15.91
C ILE A 595 6.32 -3.70 15.07
N LYS A 596 5.37 -4.39 15.70
CA LYS A 596 4.26 -5.06 15.03
C LYS A 596 3.38 -4.08 14.24
N ASN A 597 3.22 -2.85 14.77
CA ASN A 597 2.39 -1.81 14.16
C ASN A 597 3.21 -0.76 13.41
N GLN A 598 4.49 -1.02 13.17
CA GLN A 598 5.34 -0.06 12.48
C GLN A 598 4.76 0.29 11.10
N MET A 599 4.60 1.60 10.90
CA MET A 599 4.14 2.13 9.62
C MET A 599 5.30 2.15 8.61
N PRO A 600 5.05 1.94 7.31
CA PRO A 600 6.06 2.22 6.29
C PRO A 600 6.63 3.65 6.44
N ASN A 601 7.88 3.87 6.07
CA ASN A 601 8.56 5.17 6.20
C ASN A 601 8.50 5.77 7.62
N SER A 602 8.67 4.94 8.63
CA SER A 602 8.70 5.35 10.02
C SER A 602 9.95 4.87 10.75
N ASP A 603 10.36 5.64 11.73
CA ASP A 603 11.41 5.28 12.66
C ASP A 603 10.85 5.18 14.07
N ILE A 604 11.22 4.11 14.77
CA ILE A 604 10.84 3.90 16.17
C ILE A 604 12.09 3.91 17.01
N ILE A 605 12.12 4.82 17.98
CA ILE A 605 13.28 5.09 18.81
C ILE A 605 12.89 4.96 20.27
N ARG A 606 13.71 4.32 21.09
CA ARG A 606 13.62 4.42 22.53
C ARG A 606 14.49 5.58 23.01
N THR A 607 13.85 6.63 23.49
CA THR A 607 14.53 7.88 23.89
C THR A 607 15.05 7.84 25.31
N ASN A 608 14.27 7.25 26.22
CA ASN A 608 14.57 7.10 27.64
C ASN A 608 13.93 5.82 28.19
N GLY A 609 14.16 5.50 29.45
CA GLY A 609 13.67 4.35 30.22
C GLY A 609 12.36 3.73 29.72
N ASN A 610 11.25 4.44 29.85
CA ASN A 610 9.89 4.00 29.45
C ASN A 610 9.30 4.84 28.32
N GLU A 611 10.12 5.66 27.63
CA GLU A 611 9.67 6.59 26.59
C GLU A 611 10.16 6.14 25.21
N PHE A 612 9.26 6.25 24.23
CA PHE A 612 9.55 5.99 22.81
C PHE A 612 9.13 7.19 21.96
N LEU A 613 9.87 7.41 20.88
CA LEU A 613 9.57 8.36 19.83
C LEU A 613 9.33 7.62 18.53
N ILE A 614 8.28 7.98 17.80
CA ILE A 614 8.02 7.51 16.46
C ILE A 614 8.04 8.70 15.51
N TYR A 615 8.91 8.64 14.52
CA TYR A 615 8.92 9.57 13.40
C TYR A 615 8.16 8.96 12.23
N LEU A 616 7.27 9.71 11.64
CA LEU A 616 6.46 9.31 10.49
C LEU A 616 6.66 10.30 9.35
N LEU A 617 6.78 9.78 8.13
CA LEU A 617 6.94 10.56 6.91
C LEU A 617 5.77 10.30 5.96
N GLN A 618 5.14 11.37 5.46
CA GLN A 618 4.00 11.34 4.53
C GLN A 618 2.69 10.81 5.15
N TYR A 619 2.45 11.08 6.42
CA TYR A 619 1.19 10.75 7.08
C TYR A 619 0.48 12.01 7.52
N ASP A 620 -0.76 12.18 7.07
CA ASP A 620 -1.60 13.29 7.48
C ASP A 620 -2.06 13.16 8.95
N GLU A 621 -2.60 14.24 9.49
CA GLU A 621 -3.01 14.29 10.90
C GLU A 621 -4.08 13.23 11.22
N LYS A 622 -5.01 12.94 10.30
CA LYS A 622 -6.06 11.94 10.51
C LYS A 622 -5.47 10.52 10.60
N GLN A 623 -4.51 10.22 9.75
CA GLN A 623 -3.78 8.96 9.79
C GLN A 623 -2.98 8.83 11.09
N VAL A 624 -2.33 9.91 11.54
CA VAL A 624 -1.61 9.96 12.83
C VAL A 624 -2.57 9.72 13.98
N ILE A 625 -3.73 10.39 14.01
CA ILE A 625 -4.79 10.18 15.02
C ILE A 625 -5.28 8.73 15.00
N SER A 626 -5.55 8.17 13.84
CA SER A 626 -5.99 6.77 13.72
C SER A 626 -4.93 5.81 14.26
N TYR A 627 -3.68 6.06 13.90
CA TYR A 627 -2.55 5.25 14.36
C TYR A 627 -2.33 5.36 15.89
N THR A 628 -2.38 6.55 16.46
CA THR A 628 -2.25 6.74 17.91
C THR A 628 -3.41 6.09 18.68
N LYS A 629 -4.65 6.19 18.18
CA LYS A 629 -5.81 5.48 18.76
C LYS A 629 -5.63 3.95 18.73
N LYS A 630 -5.09 3.42 17.63
CA LYS A 630 -4.77 1.99 17.51
C LYS A 630 -3.71 1.56 18.53
N LEU A 631 -2.62 2.32 18.64
CA LEU A 631 -1.56 2.05 19.61
C LEU A 631 -2.08 2.11 21.05
N LEU A 632 -2.89 3.13 21.40
CA LEU A 632 -3.51 3.26 22.73
C LEU A 632 -4.38 2.04 23.06
N LYS A 633 -5.12 1.49 22.07
CA LYS A 633 -5.94 0.28 22.28
C LYS A 633 -5.03 -0.93 22.57
N GLU A 634 -3.95 -1.11 21.80
CA GLU A 634 -3.05 -2.24 21.99
C GLU A 634 -2.21 -2.13 23.28
N PHE A 635 -1.86 -0.93 23.71
CA PHE A 635 -1.14 -0.73 24.96
C PHE A 635 -1.97 -1.01 26.22
N LYS A 636 -3.31 -1.05 26.11
CA LYS A 636 -4.17 -1.50 27.23
C LYS A 636 -3.95 -2.98 27.57
N ASP A 637 -3.44 -3.75 26.61
CA ASP A 637 -3.17 -5.19 26.78
C ASP A 637 -1.76 -5.47 27.31
N LEU A 638 -0.97 -4.43 27.64
CA LEU A 638 0.31 -4.60 28.31
C LEU A 638 0.16 -5.28 29.66
N SER A 639 1.16 -6.06 30.05
CA SER A 639 1.24 -6.66 31.36
C SER A 639 1.02 -5.60 32.46
N HIS A 640 0.21 -5.92 33.48
CA HIS A 640 -0.27 -5.04 34.55
C HIS A 640 -1.33 -4.00 34.13
N GLY A 641 -1.68 -3.86 32.84
CA GLY A 641 -2.82 -3.06 32.39
C GLY A 641 -2.70 -1.53 32.56
N PHE A 642 -1.52 -0.99 32.83
CA PHE A 642 -1.33 0.47 33.02
C PHE A 642 -1.32 1.27 31.72
N GLY A 643 -1.12 0.61 30.59
CA GLY A 643 -1.14 1.25 29.28
C GLY A 643 -0.01 2.28 29.07
N ALA A 644 -0.27 3.23 28.18
CA ALA A 644 0.67 4.30 27.84
C ALA A 644 -0.06 5.62 27.59
N ALA A 645 0.61 6.74 27.83
CA ALA A 645 0.20 8.05 27.36
C ALA A 645 0.86 8.32 26.00
N ILE A 646 0.10 8.88 25.06
CA ILE A 646 0.59 9.22 23.73
C ILE A 646 0.26 10.67 23.42
N GLY A 647 1.25 11.38 22.89
CA GLY A 647 1.08 12.69 22.30
C GLY A 647 1.68 12.71 20.89
N TYR A 648 1.18 13.55 20.04
CA TYR A 648 1.69 13.71 18.67
C TYR A 648 1.73 15.16 18.25
N SER A 649 2.55 15.43 17.23
CA SER A 649 2.61 16.70 16.54
C SER A 649 2.91 16.48 15.07
N VAL A 650 2.26 17.25 14.20
CA VAL A 650 2.41 17.14 12.73
C VAL A 650 3.14 18.38 12.23
N ILE A 651 4.09 18.16 11.33
CA ILE A 651 4.85 19.17 10.60
C ILE A 651 4.31 19.21 9.17
N THR A 652 3.70 20.32 8.78
CA THR A 652 3.05 20.49 7.49
C THR A 652 3.89 21.27 6.48
N ASP A 653 4.89 21.98 6.95
CA ASP A 653 5.77 22.85 6.16
C ASP A 653 7.15 23.02 6.83
N ALA A 654 8.05 23.73 6.17
CA ALA A 654 9.42 23.95 6.60
C ALA A 654 9.58 24.97 7.76
N ILE A 655 8.49 25.55 8.28
CA ILE A 655 8.57 26.57 9.37
C ILE A 655 8.76 25.88 10.72
N LYS A 656 8.08 24.76 10.91
CA LYS A 656 8.09 23.99 12.15
C LYS A 656 9.21 22.95 12.12
N THR A 657 10.10 23.01 13.09
CA THR A 657 11.20 22.05 13.20
C THR A 657 10.77 20.73 13.84
N VAL A 658 11.59 19.70 13.65
CA VAL A 658 11.41 18.40 14.34
C VAL A 658 11.51 18.57 15.87
N ASP A 659 12.40 19.43 16.35
CA ASP A 659 12.52 19.74 17.78
C ASP A 659 11.25 20.42 18.33
N ASP A 660 10.64 21.34 17.57
CA ASP A 660 9.35 21.93 17.94
C ASP A 660 8.25 20.86 18.02
N ALA A 661 8.22 19.96 17.06
CA ALA A 661 7.26 18.87 17.03
C ALA A 661 7.47 17.86 18.17
N ILE A 662 8.72 17.58 18.55
CA ILE A 662 9.05 16.76 19.73
C ILE A 662 8.53 17.44 21.00
N ASN A 663 8.76 18.73 21.16
CA ASN A 663 8.30 19.49 22.31
C ASN A 663 6.76 19.51 22.42
N GLU A 664 6.07 19.80 21.31
CA GLU A 664 4.61 19.79 21.26
C GLU A 664 4.02 18.41 21.55
N ALA A 665 4.56 17.36 20.91
CA ALA A 665 4.14 15.99 21.15
C ALA A 665 4.36 15.57 22.60
N THR A 666 5.46 16.01 23.21
CA THR A 666 5.75 15.75 24.63
C THR A 666 4.76 16.46 25.55
N ILE A 667 4.40 17.71 25.26
CA ILE A 667 3.38 18.45 26.03
C ILE A 667 2.02 17.74 25.88
N ALA A 668 1.62 17.38 24.67
CA ALA A 668 0.38 16.66 24.41
C ALA A 668 0.35 15.30 25.16
N MET A 669 1.44 14.57 25.16
CA MET A 669 1.56 13.30 25.88
C MET A 669 1.40 13.51 27.40
N ARG A 670 2.04 14.54 27.98
CA ARG A 670 1.92 14.85 29.42
C ARG A 670 0.50 15.20 29.82
N ASN A 671 -0.18 16.06 29.03
CA ASN A 671 -1.58 16.39 29.29
C ASN A 671 -2.48 15.15 29.26
N ASN A 672 -2.27 14.25 28.30
CA ASN A 672 -2.99 12.99 28.22
C ASN A 672 -2.65 12.02 29.37
N LYS A 673 -1.48 12.14 29.97
CA LYS A 673 -1.07 11.36 31.14
C LYS A 673 -1.72 11.85 32.41
N ASP A 674 -1.89 13.17 32.56
CA ASP A 674 -2.52 13.80 33.74
C ASP A 674 -4.05 13.58 33.75
N GLU A 675 -4.66 13.28 32.61
CA GLU A 675 -6.09 12.98 32.47
C GLU A 675 -6.43 11.49 32.69
N GLN A 676 -5.44 10.59 32.74
CA GLN A 676 -5.59 9.15 32.97
C GLN A 676 -5.36 8.77 34.44
#